data_4b3f6dd8391e112faa2cc7a8c98b4a4b
#
_entry.id   4b3f6dd8391e112faa2cc7a8c98b4a4b
#
_cell.length_a   1.000
_cell.length_b   1.000
_cell.length_c   1.000
_cell.angle_alpha   90.00
_cell.angle_beta   90.00
_cell.angle_gamma   90.00
#
_symmetry.space_group_name_H-M   'P 1'
#
loop_
_entity.id
_entity.type
_entity.pdbx_description
1 polymer ?
#
loop_
_entity_poly.entity_id
_entity_poly.type
_entity_poly.pdbx_seq_one_letter_code
_entity_poly.pdbx_strand_id
1 'polypeptide(L)'
;MGNAITGKEYPLVKIFSSDFEYHIPAYQRPYAWTKTETEELFDDLYDFYKTEPHDSFFLGSIVLIKDESKPYADVIDGQQRLTTLSILFAVMTDLFQTPSVKDNCMEYLQEKGNELAGIPAQPRLFLREKDQPFFNHYIQHIRLDDLLKQDPKSFNDEAQVNIQENCRVLRERFQDMFPSEKELIEFSKFLLTRCFLIAVSTANQDSAFRIFSVMNSRGLDLLPTDIIKSETIGKFLIGIQDEYTKKWEALEAMTNRDGFNEVFTHIRTIFVTERRKKNLLDEFRESVMSRVTPQSLIDDYLDPYARAYVQLKNSSFSSTHHADEINQLLRWLNKTNNYDWMPPAIKFLAEHQNDSAYVLWFVRKLERLASYLFVTACDVNWRTARYKWVLVEMESRPDNSLANPLRNVELTEWEKDEFVTALDGDIYMMPSQRRNYVIQRLDDFCSDRGALYDDQLFTIEHVLPQNPAEDSEWTRQWTGDQRKLWLNRIANLVPLTRQRNSSAQNFNFTRKKKEYFQSKNGTSSYSLTTQVLSVDQWTPKIVEKRQRELLNQFIEKWDLKEDKNAADDPDFMVAGRGGDAVGYLQDDGKFVVKKGSHIAATTTSGSPKNYIDLRDKLIKKGVIYENQFVQDYIFESPSAAAAIVLGRSSNGRKEWTKLDGRSIMKMGK
;
A
#
# COMPACT_ATOMS: atom_id res chain seq x y z
N MET A 1 0.92 35.20 -23.20
CA MET A 1 -0.49 35.37 -22.82
C MET A 1 -0.76 34.42 -21.68
N GLY A 2 -1.31 34.90 -20.57
CA GLY A 2 -1.36 34.14 -19.33
C GLY A 2 -2.22 32.88 -19.42
N ASN A 3 -1.88 31.86 -18.63
CA ASN A 3 -2.61 30.63 -18.42
C ASN A 3 -3.99 30.94 -17.79
N ALA A 4 -4.94 31.46 -18.61
CA ALA A 4 -6.29 31.75 -18.13
C ALA A 4 -7.03 30.43 -17.98
N ILE A 5 -7.52 30.17 -16.76
CA ILE A 5 -8.48 29.11 -16.48
C ILE A 5 -9.85 29.66 -16.81
N THR A 6 -10.60 29.00 -17.69
CA THR A 6 -11.98 29.34 -17.98
C THR A 6 -12.91 28.26 -17.45
N GLY A 7 -13.94 28.66 -16.74
CA GLY A 7 -15.02 27.77 -16.27
C GLY A 7 -16.35 28.31 -16.79
N LYS A 8 -17.05 27.52 -17.61
CA LYS A 8 -18.34 27.89 -18.19
C LYS A 8 -19.31 26.74 -18.11
N GLU A 9 -20.56 27.11 -17.82
CA GLU A 9 -21.69 26.21 -17.87
C GLU A 9 -22.23 26.10 -19.28
N TYR A 10 -22.38 24.87 -19.77
CA TYR A 10 -22.90 24.58 -21.08
C TYR A 10 -24.01 23.54 -21.04
N PRO A 11 -25.15 23.74 -21.77
CA PRO A 11 -26.12 22.68 -21.97
C PRO A 11 -25.53 21.57 -22.86
N LEU A 12 -26.06 20.35 -22.74
CA LEU A 12 -25.53 19.23 -23.50
C LEU A 12 -25.53 19.43 -25.02
N VAL A 13 -26.52 20.17 -25.55
CA VAL A 13 -26.55 20.57 -26.98
C VAL A 13 -25.28 21.33 -27.39
N LYS A 14 -24.65 22.06 -26.46
CA LYS A 14 -23.42 22.81 -26.71
C LYS A 14 -22.16 21.94 -26.44
N ILE A 15 -22.22 21.10 -25.42
CA ILE A 15 -21.16 20.16 -25.08
C ILE A 15 -20.88 19.23 -26.26
N PHE A 16 -21.91 18.70 -26.91
CA PHE A 16 -21.80 17.82 -28.07
C PHE A 16 -22.00 18.56 -29.40
N SER A 17 -21.40 19.76 -29.52
CA SER A 17 -21.42 20.57 -30.74
C SER A 17 -20.04 20.61 -31.42
N SER A 18 -19.93 21.28 -32.56
CA SER A 18 -18.67 21.53 -33.31
C SER A 18 -17.65 22.40 -32.55
N ASP A 19 -18.00 22.96 -31.38
CA ASP A 19 -17.06 23.70 -30.52
C ASP A 19 -16.11 22.78 -29.77
N PHE A 20 -16.43 21.50 -29.69
CA PHE A 20 -15.66 20.51 -28.95
C PHE A 20 -15.43 19.24 -29.77
N GLU A 21 -14.16 18.82 -29.76
CA GLU A 21 -13.68 17.54 -30.27
C GLU A 21 -12.89 16.88 -29.12
N TYR A 22 -13.50 15.93 -28.45
CA TYR A 22 -12.95 15.34 -27.22
C TYR A 22 -12.00 14.20 -27.55
N HIS A 23 -10.81 14.25 -26.97
CA HIS A 23 -9.82 13.17 -27.03
C HIS A 23 -9.54 12.66 -25.61
N ILE A 24 -9.69 11.36 -25.43
CA ILE A 24 -9.28 10.69 -24.18
C ILE A 24 -7.82 10.28 -24.34
N PRO A 25 -6.89 10.92 -23.62
CA PRO A 25 -5.46 10.61 -23.73
C PRO A 25 -5.14 9.15 -23.36
N ALA A 26 -4.06 8.59 -23.93
CA ALA A 26 -3.65 7.21 -23.72
C ALA A 26 -3.40 6.84 -22.26
N TYR A 27 -2.99 7.80 -21.42
CA TYR A 27 -2.75 7.60 -20.00
C TYR A 27 -4.02 7.53 -19.15
N GLN A 28 -5.18 7.93 -19.69
CA GLN A 28 -6.45 7.81 -18.97
C GLN A 28 -6.83 6.33 -18.84
N ARG A 29 -7.56 6.01 -17.76
CA ARG A 29 -8.07 4.65 -17.55
C ARG A 29 -9.08 4.27 -18.64
N PRO A 30 -9.27 2.96 -18.92
CA PRO A 30 -10.35 2.48 -19.76
C PRO A 30 -11.72 2.94 -19.25
N TYR A 31 -12.74 2.79 -20.09
CA TYR A 31 -14.11 2.96 -19.63
C TYR A 31 -14.42 1.95 -18.53
N ALA A 32 -14.86 2.44 -17.37
CA ALA A 32 -14.99 1.64 -16.16
C ALA A 32 -16.36 1.76 -15.46
N TRP A 33 -17.25 2.65 -15.91
CA TRP A 33 -18.60 2.69 -15.37
C TRP A 33 -19.34 1.39 -15.67
N THR A 34 -19.87 0.81 -14.62
CA THR A 34 -20.64 -0.42 -14.68
C THR A 34 -22.12 -0.10 -14.90
N LYS A 35 -22.94 -1.15 -14.92
CA LYS A 35 -24.39 -1.03 -14.90
C LYS A 35 -24.90 -0.09 -13.80
N THR A 36 -24.33 -0.16 -12.61
CA THR A 36 -24.80 0.62 -11.44
C THR A 36 -24.72 2.12 -11.68
N GLU A 37 -23.55 2.63 -12.07
CA GLU A 37 -23.35 4.07 -12.31
C GLU A 37 -24.20 4.56 -13.50
N THR A 38 -24.42 3.69 -14.48
CA THR A 38 -25.24 4.02 -15.65
C THR A 38 -26.74 4.08 -15.32
N GLU A 39 -27.23 3.15 -14.50
CA GLU A 39 -28.61 3.16 -13.98
C GLU A 39 -28.83 4.40 -13.09
N GLU A 40 -27.90 4.69 -12.16
CA GLU A 40 -28.00 5.88 -11.31
C GLU A 40 -28.09 7.18 -12.15
N LEU A 41 -27.23 7.32 -13.15
CA LEU A 41 -27.29 8.48 -14.04
C LEU A 41 -28.63 8.58 -14.78
N PHE A 42 -29.14 7.47 -15.32
CA PHE A 42 -30.40 7.45 -16.03
C PHE A 42 -31.58 7.76 -15.11
N ASP A 43 -31.63 7.13 -13.94
CA ASP A 43 -32.71 7.28 -12.96
C ASP A 43 -32.74 8.73 -12.42
N ASP A 44 -31.60 9.33 -12.11
CA ASP A 44 -31.48 10.73 -11.72
C ASP A 44 -32.03 11.68 -12.80
N LEU A 45 -31.67 11.45 -14.07
CA LEU A 45 -32.16 12.24 -15.20
C LEU A 45 -33.67 12.07 -15.41
N TYR A 46 -34.18 10.83 -15.32
CA TYR A 46 -35.59 10.55 -15.51
C TYR A 46 -36.45 11.11 -14.37
N ASP A 47 -36.05 10.91 -13.13
CA ASP A 47 -36.77 11.40 -11.95
C ASP A 47 -36.87 12.94 -11.97
N PHE A 48 -35.74 13.60 -12.28
CA PHE A 48 -35.74 15.06 -12.41
C PHE A 48 -36.63 15.55 -13.57
N TYR A 49 -36.56 14.87 -14.71
CA TYR A 49 -37.46 15.19 -15.84
C TYR A 49 -38.92 15.05 -15.47
N LYS A 50 -39.30 14.08 -14.63
CA LYS A 50 -40.71 13.88 -14.22
C LYS A 50 -41.12 14.87 -13.14
N THR A 51 -40.24 15.28 -12.24
CA THR A 51 -40.56 16.14 -11.10
C THR A 51 -40.37 17.61 -11.41
N GLU A 52 -39.34 18.00 -12.16
CA GLU A 52 -38.93 19.40 -12.39
C GLU A 52 -38.53 19.66 -13.85
N PRO A 53 -39.38 19.38 -14.85
CA PRO A 53 -39.01 19.37 -16.28
C PRO A 53 -38.63 20.78 -16.83
N HIS A 54 -38.91 21.84 -16.10
CA HIS A 54 -38.59 23.22 -16.51
C HIS A 54 -37.31 23.76 -15.88
N ASP A 55 -36.76 23.07 -14.87
CA ASP A 55 -35.56 23.49 -14.19
C ASP A 55 -34.32 22.90 -14.86
N SER A 56 -33.14 23.37 -14.44
CA SER A 56 -31.84 22.94 -14.98
C SER A 56 -31.24 21.84 -14.11
N PHE A 57 -30.87 20.74 -14.72
CA PHE A 57 -30.19 19.63 -14.08
C PHE A 57 -28.67 19.73 -14.27
N PHE A 58 -27.93 19.68 -13.18
CA PHE A 58 -26.48 19.78 -13.21
C PHE A 58 -25.83 18.40 -13.20
N LEU A 59 -25.14 18.02 -14.29
CA LEU A 59 -24.48 16.75 -14.50
C LEU A 59 -23.05 16.69 -13.91
N GLY A 60 -22.55 17.79 -13.37
CA GLY A 60 -21.19 17.90 -12.84
C GLY A 60 -20.25 18.67 -13.76
N SER A 61 -18.96 18.44 -13.62
CA SER A 61 -17.92 19.15 -14.37
C SER A 61 -17.10 18.22 -15.26
N ILE A 62 -16.48 18.80 -16.29
CA ILE A 62 -15.43 18.20 -17.10
C ILE A 62 -14.21 19.12 -17.08
N VAL A 63 -13.00 18.55 -17.05
CA VAL A 63 -11.74 19.30 -17.07
C VAL A 63 -11.00 18.99 -18.37
N LEU A 64 -10.65 20.04 -19.09
CA LEU A 64 -10.12 19.95 -20.46
C LEU A 64 -8.79 20.71 -20.59
N ILE A 65 -7.85 20.11 -21.34
CA ILE A 65 -6.77 20.89 -21.93
C ILE A 65 -7.25 21.33 -23.31
N LYS A 66 -7.57 22.60 -23.44
CA LYS A 66 -8.19 23.16 -24.65
C LYS A 66 -7.71 24.58 -24.90
N ASP A 67 -7.37 24.87 -26.15
CA ASP A 67 -7.27 26.23 -26.67
C ASP A 67 -8.67 26.70 -27.04
N GLU A 68 -9.12 27.83 -26.50
CA GLU A 68 -10.46 28.40 -26.74
C GLU A 68 -10.76 28.64 -28.25
N SER A 69 -9.71 28.83 -29.06
CA SER A 69 -9.85 29.07 -30.52
C SER A 69 -10.00 27.78 -31.33
N LYS A 70 -9.87 26.58 -30.74
CA LYS A 70 -9.86 25.29 -31.43
C LYS A 70 -10.87 24.33 -30.82
N PRO A 71 -11.52 23.45 -31.58
CA PRO A 71 -12.42 22.44 -31.04
C PRO A 71 -11.70 21.33 -30.25
N TYR A 72 -10.46 21.04 -30.60
CA TYR A 72 -9.66 19.99 -29.98
C TYR A 72 -9.53 20.18 -28.47
N ALA A 73 -9.83 19.14 -27.71
CA ALA A 73 -9.81 19.15 -26.24
C ALA A 73 -9.37 17.78 -25.68
N ASP A 74 -8.22 17.72 -25.01
CA ASP A 74 -7.86 16.55 -24.22
C ASP A 74 -8.66 16.52 -22.92
N VAL A 75 -9.32 15.40 -22.65
CA VAL A 75 -10.15 15.21 -21.46
C VAL A 75 -9.32 14.73 -20.29
N ILE A 76 -9.18 15.58 -19.28
CA ILE A 76 -8.46 15.26 -18.04
C ILE A 76 -9.41 14.66 -17.00
N ASP A 77 -10.66 15.15 -16.96
CA ASP A 77 -11.72 14.61 -16.10
C ASP A 77 -13.07 14.63 -16.83
N GLY A 78 -13.95 13.70 -16.43
CA GLY A 78 -15.29 13.54 -17.00
C GLY A 78 -15.36 12.55 -18.17
N GLN A 79 -14.27 11.82 -18.48
CA GLN A 79 -14.25 10.83 -19.56
C GLN A 79 -15.35 9.75 -19.44
N GLN A 80 -15.59 9.22 -18.23
CA GLN A 80 -16.61 8.20 -18.00
C GLN A 80 -18.00 8.74 -18.36
N ARG A 81 -18.28 9.97 -17.90
CA ARG A 81 -19.54 10.65 -18.15
C ARG A 81 -19.76 10.97 -19.63
N LEU A 82 -18.73 11.52 -20.32
CA LEU A 82 -18.80 11.79 -21.75
C LEU A 82 -19.03 10.51 -22.57
N THR A 83 -18.36 9.42 -22.19
CA THR A 83 -18.53 8.12 -22.83
C THR A 83 -19.95 7.56 -22.60
N THR A 84 -20.45 7.61 -21.37
CA THR A 84 -21.81 7.14 -21.04
C THR A 84 -22.88 7.99 -21.72
N LEU A 85 -22.72 9.31 -21.77
CA LEU A 85 -23.64 10.19 -22.53
C LEU A 85 -23.61 9.89 -24.03
N SER A 86 -22.45 9.57 -24.60
CA SER A 86 -22.36 9.13 -25.99
C SER A 86 -23.06 7.80 -26.22
N ILE A 87 -22.93 6.82 -25.30
CA ILE A 87 -23.70 5.57 -25.38
C ILE A 87 -25.22 5.85 -25.28
N LEU A 88 -25.62 6.74 -24.39
CA LEU A 88 -27.03 7.15 -24.24
C LEU A 88 -27.58 7.78 -25.55
N PHE A 89 -26.83 8.69 -26.17
CA PHE A 89 -27.25 9.24 -27.48
C PHE A 89 -27.30 8.17 -28.58
N ALA A 90 -26.38 7.20 -28.58
CA ALA A 90 -26.40 6.10 -29.53
C ALA A 90 -27.65 5.24 -29.36
N VAL A 91 -28.01 4.89 -28.13
CA VAL A 91 -29.24 4.13 -27.83
C VAL A 91 -30.50 4.89 -28.21
N MET A 92 -30.58 6.18 -27.91
CA MET A 92 -31.69 7.04 -28.33
C MET A 92 -31.80 7.09 -29.86
N THR A 93 -30.65 7.27 -30.56
CA THR A 93 -30.62 7.30 -32.03
C THR A 93 -31.15 6.00 -32.63
N ASP A 94 -30.80 4.85 -32.03
CA ASP A 94 -31.29 3.54 -32.48
C ASP A 94 -32.80 3.38 -32.31
N LEU A 95 -33.36 3.91 -31.24
CA LEU A 95 -34.78 3.81 -30.90
C LEU A 95 -35.69 4.74 -31.71
N PHE A 96 -35.19 5.84 -32.25
CA PHE A 96 -36.01 6.75 -33.08
C PHE A 96 -36.42 6.06 -34.38
N GLN A 97 -37.70 6.27 -34.76
CA GLN A 97 -38.27 5.72 -35.98
C GLN A 97 -38.27 6.77 -37.12
N THR A 98 -38.41 8.05 -36.76
CA THR A 98 -38.48 9.19 -37.71
C THR A 98 -37.06 9.49 -38.24
N PRO A 99 -36.78 9.34 -39.55
CA PRO A 99 -35.44 9.53 -40.11
C PRO A 99 -34.80 10.88 -39.77
N SER A 100 -35.57 11.98 -39.86
CA SER A 100 -35.04 13.30 -39.55
C SER A 100 -34.67 13.50 -38.09
N VAL A 101 -35.37 12.85 -37.17
CA VAL A 101 -35.03 12.86 -35.73
C VAL A 101 -33.76 12.04 -35.45
N LYS A 102 -33.69 10.90 -36.09
CA LYS A 102 -32.49 10.03 -36.06
C LYS A 102 -31.25 10.75 -36.56
N ASP A 103 -31.37 11.42 -37.71
CA ASP A 103 -30.26 12.18 -38.30
C ASP A 103 -29.82 13.35 -37.40
N ASN A 104 -30.75 14.03 -36.75
CA ASN A 104 -30.44 15.11 -35.83
C ASN A 104 -29.75 14.58 -34.55
N CYS A 105 -30.15 13.40 -34.03
CA CYS A 105 -29.52 12.81 -32.87
C CYS A 105 -28.11 12.33 -33.17
N MET A 106 -27.84 11.85 -34.39
CA MET A 106 -26.50 11.48 -34.84
C MET A 106 -25.48 12.62 -34.78
N GLU A 107 -25.91 13.88 -34.88
CA GLU A 107 -25.03 15.04 -34.82
C GLU A 107 -24.36 15.21 -33.45
N TYR A 108 -24.91 14.61 -32.36
CA TYR A 108 -24.30 14.59 -31.04
C TYR A 108 -23.20 13.50 -30.88
N LEU A 109 -23.16 12.54 -31.81
CA LEU A 109 -22.14 11.49 -31.85
C LEU A 109 -21.03 11.78 -32.86
N GLN A 110 -21.40 12.37 -34.01
CA GLN A 110 -20.51 12.62 -35.11
C GLN A 110 -20.67 14.02 -35.67
N GLU A 111 -19.56 14.67 -36.01
CA GLU A 111 -19.54 15.85 -36.89
C GLU A 111 -19.79 15.39 -38.33
N LYS A 112 -20.82 15.92 -38.98
CA LYS A 112 -21.15 15.57 -40.38
C LYS A 112 -20.10 16.07 -41.39
N GLY A 113 -19.28 16.99 -40.92
CA GLY A 113 -18.33 17.68 -41.79
C GLY A 113 -19.00 18.79 -42.62
N ASN A 114 -18.19 19.71 -43.08
CA ASN A 114 -18.57 20.78 -44.00
C ASN A 114 -17.38 21.11 -44.92
N GLU A 115 -17.42 20.61 -46.16
CA GLU A 115 -16.34 20.80 -47.14
C GLU A 115 -16.04 22.27 -47.39
N LEU A 116 -17.09 23.14 -47.43
CA LEU A 116 -16.95 24.58 -47.63
C LEU A 116 -16.27 25.29 -46.45
N ALA A 117 -16.45 24.76 -45.27
CA ALA A 117 -15.82 25.27 -44.05
C ALA A 117 -14.51 24.56 -43.70
N GLY A 118 -14.09 23.54 -44.49
CA GLY A 118 -12.91 22.74 -44.24
C GLY A 118 -13.03 21.86 -42.96
N ILE A 119 -14.25 21.53 -42.53
CA ILE A 119 -14.51 20.71 -41.36
C ILE A 119 -14.68 19.26 -41.82
N PRO A 120 -13.82 18.31 -41.39
CA PRO A 120 -13.95 16.90 -41.74
C PRO A 120 -15.11 16.24 -41.03
N ALA A 121 -15.69 15.18 -41.60
CA ALA A 121 -16.61 14.30 -40.90
C ALA A 121 -15.82 13.41 -39.96
N GLN A 122 -16.17 13.46 -38.64
CA GLN A 122 -15.41 12.72 -37.61
C GLN A 122 -16.24 12.54 -36.34
N PRO A 123 -15.87 11.59 -35.47
CA PRO A 123 -16.48 11.45 -34.15
C PRO A 123 -16.29 12.72 -33.30
N ARG A 124 -17.25 13.00 -32.38
CA ARG A 124 -17.09 14.06 -31.40
C ARG A 124 -16.29 13.62 -30.19
N LEU A 125 -16.24 12.32 -29.91
CA LEU A 125 -15.47 11.70 -28.82
C LEU A 125 -14.52 10.64 -29.39
N PHE A 126 -13.25 10.84 -29.17
CA PHE A 126 -12.21 9.85 -29.45
C PHE A 126 -11.77 9.22 -28.14
N LEU A 127 -11.99 7.92 -28.00
CA LEU A 127 -11.42 7.16 -26.90
C LEU A 127 -9.92 6.92 -27.14
N ARG A 128 -9.25 6.27 -26.17
CA ARG A 128 -7.85 5.87 -26.36
C ARG A 128 -7.72 5.03 -27.64
N GLU A 129 -6.56 5.08 -28.28
CA GLU A 129 -6.30 4.40 -29.54
C GLU A 129 -6.71 2.91 -29.52
N LYS A 130 -6.48 2.22 -28.39
CA LYS A 130 -6.87 0.82 -28.20
C LYS A 130 -8.40 0.63 -28.15
N ASP A 131 -9.13 1.55 -27.57
CA ASP A 131 -10.57 1.42 -27.29
C ASP A 131 -11.41 1.99 -28.44
N GLN A 132 -10.85 2.94 -29.19
CA GLN A 132 -11.53 3.66 -30.27
C GLN A 132 -12.12 2.76 -31.37
N PRO A 133 -11.43 1.71 -31.88
CA PRO A 133 -11.99 0.87 -32.93
C PRO A 133 -13.29 0.19 -32.53
N PHE A 134 -13.36 -0.34 -31.29
CA PHE A 134 -14.55 -0.98 -30.74
C PHE A 134 -15.69 0.02 -30.57
N PHE A 135 -15.41 1.14 -29.91
CA PHE A 135 -16.39 2.19 -29.65
C PHE A 135 -16.95 2.82 -30.94
N ASN A 136 -16.07 3.09 -31.88
CA ASN A 136 -16.47 3.62 -33.18
C ASN A 136 -17.35 2.64 -33.95
N HIS A 137 -16.95 1.36 -33.99
CA HIS A 137 -17.68 0.33 -34.74
C HIS A 137 -19.10 0.10 -34.24
N TYR A 138 -19.26 -0.04 -32.91
CA TYR A 138 -20.55 -0.42 -32.34
C TYR A 138 -21.40 0.78 -31.90
N ILE A 139 -20.79 1.81 -31.28
CA ILE A 139 -21.52 2.93 -30.68
C ILE A 139 -21.70 4.08 -31.67
N GLN A 140 -20.61 4.56 -32.24
CA GLN A 140 -20.66 5.75 -33.12
C GLN A 140 -21.28 5.47 -34.50
N HIS A 141 -21.31 4.20 -34.94
CA HIS A 141 -22.01 3.77 -36.13
C HIS A 141 -23.37 3.07 -35.87
N ILE A 142 -23.87 3.15 -34.61
CA ILE A 142 -25.19 2.62 -34.21
C ILE A 142 -25.37 1.13 -34.60
N ARG A 143 -24.39 0.28 -34.32
CA ARG A 143 -24.48 -1.17 -34.53
C ARG A 143 -24.80 -1.88 -33.21
N LEU A 144 -25.79 -1.37 -32.48
CA LEU A 144 -26.11 -1.85 -31.12
C LEU A 144 -26.66 -3.27 -31.14
N ASP A 145 -27.46 -3.65 -32.12
CA ASP A 145 -27.97 -5.02 -32.24
C ASP A 145 -26.84 -6.05 -32.43
N ASP A 146 -25.81 -5.68 -33.19
CA ASP A 146 -24.64 -6.56 -33.39
C ASP A 146 -23.81 -6.65 -32.10
N LEU A 147 -23.66 -5.55 -31.39
CA LEU A 147 -22.98 -5.53 -30.09
C LEU A 147 -23.70 -6.41 -29.07
N LEU A 148 -25.02 -6.25 -28.93
CA LEU A 148 -25.81 -6.96 -27.92
C LEU A 148 -25.94 -8.49 -28.17
N LYS A 149 -25.67 -8.95 -29.40
CA LYS A 149 -25.60 -10.38 -29.75
C LYS A 149 -24.25 -11.03 -29.44
N GLN A 150 -23.20 -10.25 -29.18
CA GLN A 150 -21.88 -10.81 -28.87
C GLN A 150 -21.87 -11.47 -27.49
N ASP A 151 -21.12 -12.58 -27.36
CA ASP A 151 -20.86 -13.18 -26.05
C ASP A 151 -19.88 -12.28 -25.26
N PRO A 152 -20.21 -11.80 -24.07
CA PRO A 152 -19.31 -10.99 -23.25
C PRO A 152 -17.93 -11.62 -23.02
N LYS A 153 -17.86 -12.96 -23.03
CA LYS A 153 -16.59 -13.70 -22.88
C LYS A 153 -15.66 -13.59 -24.10
N SER A 154 -16.19 -13.14 -25.24
CA SER A 154 -15.37 -12.93 -26.44
C SER A 154 -14.64 -11.61 -26.47
N PHE A 155 -14.92 -10.71 -25.53
CA PHE A 155 -14.29 -9.40 -25.46
C PHE A 155 -12.89 -9.46 -24.84
N ASN A 156 -12.04 -8.55 -25.27
CA ASN A 156 -10.63 -8.54 -24.90
C ASN A 156 -10.35 -7.87 -23.55
N ASP A 157 -11.28 -7.04 -23.06
CA ASP A 157 -11.14 -6.31 -21.79
C ASP A 157 -12.49 -5.94 -21.16
N GLU A 158 -12.42 -5.52 -19.89
CA GLU A 158 -13.58 -5.15 -19.09
C GLU A 158 -14.33 -3.93 -19.63
N ALA A 159 -13.62 -2.99 -20.29
CA ALA A 159 -14.26 -1.80 -20.86
C ALA A 159 -15.27 -2.17 -21.95
N GLN A 160 -14.96 -3.16 -22.80
CA GLN A 160 -15.87 -3.67 -23.84
C GLN A 160 -17.11 -4.32 -23.25
N VAL A 161 -16.92 -5.10 -22.16
CA VAL A 161 -18.02 -5.72 -21.40
C VAL A 161 -18.95 -4.63 -20.81
N ASN A 162 -18.36 -3.62 -20.17
CA ASN A 162 -19.11 -2.51 -19.57
C ASN A 162 -19.88 -1.70 -20.63
N ILE A 163 -19.26 -1.42 -21.79
CA ILE A 163 -19.94 -0.72 -22.90
C ILE A 163 -21.15 -1.53 -23.37
N GLN A 164 -21.00 -2.84 -23.57
CA GLN A 164 -22.12 -3.69 -23.97
C GLN A 164 -23.25 -3.71 -22.94
N GLU A 165 -22.91 -3.91 -21.67
CA GLU A 165 -23.89 -3.99 -20.60
C GLU A 165 -24.63 -2.66 -20.42
N ASN A 166 -23.91 -1.52 -20.48
CA ASN A 166 -24.49 -0.21 -20.38
C ASN A 166 -25.41 0.11 -21.57
N CYS A 167 -25.05 -0.33 -22.78
CA CYS A 167 -25.98 -0.26 -23.92
C CYS A 167 -27.27 -1.04 -23.67
N ARG A 168 -27.17 -2.27 -23.12
CA ARG A 168 -28.32 -3.13 -22.82
C ARG A 168 -29.23 -2.44 -21.81
N VAL A 169 -28.67 -2.01 -20.69
CA VAL A 169 -29.38 -1.36 -19.60
C VAL A 169 -30.08 -0.10 -20.08
N LEU A 170 -29.39 0.80 -20.78
CA LEU A 170 -30.01 2.02 -21.30
C LEU A 170 -31.13 1.70 -22.28
N ARG A 171 -30.94 0.73 -23.17
CA ARG A 171 -31.98 0.32 -24.12
C ARG A 171 -33.25 -0.19 -23.41
N GLU A 172 -33.08 -1.06 -22.43
CA GLU A 172 -34.19 -1.57 -21.60
C GLU A 172 -34.91 -0.41 -20.87
N ARG A 173 -34.17 0.46 -20.21
CA ARG A 173 -34.71 1.64 -19.50
C ARG A 173 -35.49 2.57 -20.44
N PHE A 174 -34.95 2.88 -21.61
CA PHE A 174 -35.64 3.74 -22.58
C PHE A 174 -36.93 3.08 -23.10
N GLN A 175 -36.91 1.79 -23.41
CA GLN A 175 -38.10 1.09 -23.88
C GLN A 175 -39.20 0.99 -22.79
N ASP A 176 -38.81 0.79 -21.54
CA ASP A 176 -39.74 0.69 -20.43
C ASP A 176 -40.36 2.06 -20.05
N MET A 177 -39.56 3.12 -20.07
CA MET A 177 -39.95 4.44 -19.55
C MET A 177 -40.57 5.36 -20.61
N PHE A 178 -40.32 5.10 -21.92
CA PHE A 178 -40.83 5.92 -23.03
C PHE A 178 -41.53 5.04 -24.06
N PRO A 179 -42.82 4.72 -23.85
CA PRO A 179 -43.57 3.83 -24.76
C PRO A 179 -43.87 4.44 -26.11
N SER A 180 -43.64 5.74 -26.33
CA SER A 180 -43.81 6.39 -27.62
C SER A 180 -42.59 7.24 -28.02
N GLU A 181 -42.35 7.34 -29.34
CA GLU A 181 -41.30 8.21 -29.89
C GLU A 181 -41.50 9.68 -29.49
N LYS A 182 -42.76 10.13 -29.35
CA LYS A 182 -43.05 11.48 -28.93
C LYS A 182 -42.52 11.76 -27.51
N GLU A 183 -42.73 10.85 -26.58
CA GLU A 183 -42.21 10.98 -25.20
C GLU A 183 -40.69 10.96 -25.16
N LEU A 184 -40.07 10.12 -25.97
CA LEU A 184 -38.62 10.06 -26.09
C LEU A 184 -38.06 11.37 -26.69
N ILE A 185 -38.76 12.00 -27.66
CA ILE A 185 -38.37 13.30 -28.21
C ILE A 185 -38.47 14.40 -27.14
N GLU A 186 -39.51 14.43 -26.31
CA GLU A 186 -39.63 15.41 -25.24
C GLU A 186 -38.55 15.26 -24.17
N PHE A 187 -38.22 14.03 -23.79
CA PHE A 187 -37.07 13.76 -22.90
C PHE A 187 -35.78 14.19 -23.55
N SER A 188 -35.57 13.92 -24.82
CA SER A 188 -34.38 14.35 -25.55
C SER A 188 -34.21 15.88 -25.56
N LYS A 189 -35.28 16.64 -25.72
CA LYS A 189 -35.25 18.10 -25.61
C LYS A 189 -34.85 18.57 -24.21
N PHE A 190 -35.40 17.93 -23.17
CA PHE A 190 -35.00 18.21 -21.79
C PHE A 190 -33.52 17.93 -21.62
N LEU A 191 -33.03 16.73 -22.00
CA LEU A 191 -31.64 16.31 -21.88
C LEU A 191 -30.68 17.31 -22.56
N LEU A 192 -31.00 17.73 -23.78
CA LEU A 192 -30.15 18.60 -24.58
C LEU A 192 -30.13 20.04 -24.10
N THR A 193 -31.27 20.56 -23.62
CA THR A 193 -31.44 22.02 -23.36
C THR A 193 -31.49 22.37 -21.87
N ARG A 194 -31.73 21.38 -20.98
CA ARG A 194 -31.89 21.59 -19.54
C ARG A 194 -30.85 20.87 -18.69
N CYS A 195 -30.10 19.91 -19.28
CA CYS A 195 -28.99 19.26 -18.58
C CYS A 195 -27.68 19.96 -18.93
N PHE A 196 -26.90 20.31 -17.91
CA PHE A 196 -25.72 21.16 -18.01
C PHE A 196 -24.47 20.47 -17.47
N LEU A 197 -23.32 20.76 -18.10
CA LEU A 197 -21.97 20.45 -17.60
C LEU A 197 -21.18 21.76 -17.45
N ILE A 198 -20.37 21.87 -16.40
CA ILE A 198 -19.37 22.91 -16.31
C ILE A 198 -18.11 22.41 -17.02
N ALA A 199 -17.75 23.04 -18.15
CA ALA A 199 -16.47 22.81 -18.79
C ALA A 199 -15.42 23.76 -18.19
N VAL A 200 -14.42 23.20 -17.52
CA VAL A 200 -13.25 23.93 -17.03
C VAL A 200 -12.10 23.65 -17.98
N SER A 201 -11.64 24.68 -18.68
CA SER A 201 -10.60 24.56 -19.69
C SER A 201 -9.37 25.40 -19.38
N THR A 202 -8.21 24.90 -19.76
CA THR A 202 -6.92 25.57 -19.70
C THR A 202 -6.01 25.03 -20.81
N ALA A 203 -5.14 25.87 -21.37
CA ALA A 203 -4.17 25.45 -22.36
C ALA A 203 -2.95 24.72 -21.76
N ASN A 204 -2.84 24.66 -20.44
CA ASN A 204 -1.67 24.13 -19.72
C ASN A 204 -2.01 22.85 -18.97
N GLN A 205 -1.25 21.79 -19.24
CA GLN A 205 -1.44 20.46 -18.64
C GLN A 205 -1.29 20.47 -17.10
N ASP A 206 -0.27 21.13 -16.57
CA ASP A 206 -0.05 21.19 -15.09
C ASP A 206 -1.19 21.93 -14.38
N SER A 207 -1.75 22.98 -15.05
CA SER A 207 -2.90 23.71 -14.53
C SER A 207 -4.17 22.85 -14.54
N ALA A 208 -4.39 22.07 -15.60
CA ALA A 208 -5.52 21.14 -15.71
C ALA A 208 -5.47 20.09 -14.61
N PHE A 209 -4.33 19.49 -14.33
CA PHE A 209 -4.16 18.52 -13.25
C PHE A 209 -4.37 19.14 -11.86
N ARG A 210 -3.90 20.37 -11.63
CA ARG A 210 -4.17 21.08 -10.36
C ARG A 210 -5.66 21.39 -10.16
N ILE A 211 -6.36 21.82 -11.20
CA ILE A 211 -7.80 22.06 -11.15
C ILE A 211 -8.52 20.76 -10.83
N PHE A 212 -8.19 19.70 -11.55
CA PHE A 212 -8.76 18.39 -11.33
C PHE A 212 -8.60 17.91 -9.88
N SER A 213 -7.39 18.02 -9.30
CA SER A 213 -7.13 17.59 -7.92
C SER A 213 -7.92 18.39 -6.86
N VAL A 214 -8.32 19.62 -7.18
CA VAL A 214 -9.14 20.47 -6.28
C VAL A 214 -10.63 20.19 -6.43
N MET A 215 -11.10 19.90 -7.66
CA MET A 215 -12.51 19.73 -7.96
C MET A 215 -13.06 18.33 -7.66
N ASN A 216 -12.21 17.33 -7.63
CA ASN A 216 -12.62 15.92 -7.51
C ASN A 216 -12.88 15.50 -6.05
N SER A 217 -13.82 16.15 -5.37
CA SER A 217 -14.24 15.78 -4.02
C SER A 217 -15.40 14.76 -3.98
N ARG A 218 -15.93 14.34 -5.13
CA ARG A 218 -17.05 13.40 -5.27
C ARG A 218 -16.88 12.52 -6.51
N GLY A 219 -16.12 11.44 -6.42
CA GLY A 219 -15.94 10.47 -7.51
C GLY A 219 -14.88 9.43 -7.15
N LEU A 220 -14.62 8.45 -8.02
CA LEU A 220 -13.43 7.61 -7.89
C LEU A 220 -12.21 8.52 -7.98
N ASP A 221 -11.60 8.78 -6.81
CA ASP A 221 -10.45 9.69 -6.69
C ASP A 221 -9.35 9.32 -7.68
N LEU A 222 -8.83 10.34 -8.38
CA LEU A 222 -7.61 10.17 -9.15
C LEU A 222 -6.48 9.87 -8.18
N LEU A 223 -5.92 8.68 -8.29
CA LEU A 223 -4.77 8.32 -7.48
C LEU A 223 -3.53 9.09 -7.97
N PRO A 224 -2.58 9.37 -7.08
CA PRO A 224 -1.28 9.92 -7.50
C PRO A 224 -0.63 9.14 -8.64
N THR A 225 -0.86 7.83 -8.70
CA THR A 225 -0.37 6.93 -9.77
C THR A 225 -0.92 7.25 -11.15
N ASP A 226 -2.16 7.73 -11.27
CA ASP A 226 -2.75 8.11 -12.55
C ASP A 226 -2.06 9.36 -13.12
N ILE A 227 -1.71 10.32 -12.25
CA ILE A 227 -0.98 11.53 -12.64
C ILE A 227 0.47 11.18 -13.01
N ILE A 228 1.13 10.33 -12.21
CA ILE A 228 2.50 9.86 -12.50
C ILE A 228 2.52 9.10 -13.82
N LYS A 229 1.49 8.28 -14.12
CA LYS A 229 1.32 7.60 -15.43
C LYS A 229 1.34 8.61 -16.56
N SER A 230 0.49 9.62 -16.47
CA SER A 230 0.37 10.67 -17.47
C SER A 230 1.71 11.37 -17.74
N GLU A 231 2.39 11.79 -16.67
CA GLU A 231 3.65 12.50 -16.79
C GLU A 231 4.81 11.62 -17.28
N THR A 232 4.76 10.33 -16.97
CA THR A 232 5.79 9.37 -17.40
C THR A 232 5.58 8.98 -18.85
N ILE A 233 4.37 8.52 -19.21
CA ILE A 233 4.03 8.07 -20.56
C ILE A 233 4.07 9.24 -21.55
N GLY A 234 3.58 10.43 -21.15
CA GLY A 234 3.61 11.62 -21.99
C GLY A 234 5.01 12.11 -22.43
N LYS A 235 6.07 11.65 -21.75
CA LYS A 235 7.45 11.98 -22.11
C LYS A 235 8.07 11.04 -23.15
N PHE A 236 7.42 9.91 -23.46
CA PHE A 236 7.89 9.01 -24.50
C PHE A 236 7.57 9.55 -25.91
N LEU A 237 8.36 9.15 -26.88
CA LEU A 237 8.06 9.39 -28.28
C LEU A 237 6.81 8.60 -28.70
N ILE A 238 5.97 9.17 -29.56
CA ILE A 238 4.68 8.62 -30.00
C ILE A 238 4.78 7.14 -30.40
N GLY A 239 5.86 6.71 -31.05
CA GLY A 239 6.02 5.33 -31.50
C GLY A 239 6.22 4.27 -30.44
N ILE A 240 6.58 4.66 -29.21
CA ILE A 240 6.82 3.71 -28.08
C ILE A 240 5.88 3.93 -26.89
N GLN A 241 5.07 4.99 -26.93
CA GLN A 241 4.08 5.26 -25.86
C GLN A 241 3.13 4.09 -25.63
N ASP A 242 2.68 3.46 -26.71
CA ASP A 242 1.74 2.33 -26.67
C ASP A 242 2.34 1.11 -25.98
N GLU A 243 3.62 0.81 -26.23
CA GLU A 243 4.33 -0.29 -25.57
C GLU A 243 4.40 -0.06 -24.06
N TYR A 244 4.83 1.13 -23.64
CA TYR A 244 4.98 1.45 -22.22
C TYR A 244 3.64 1.63 -21.51
N THR A 245 2.60 2.09 -22.23
CA THR A 245 1.23 2.10 -21.70
C THR A 245 0.74 0.67 -21.40
N LYS A 246 0.95 -0.28 -22.31
CA LYS A 246 0.61 -1.69 -22.11
C LYS A 246 1.39 -2.32 -20.95
N LYS A 247 2.69 -2.04 -20.82
CA LYS A 247 3.50 -2.47 -19.68
C LYS A 247 2.92 -1.94 -18.37
N TRP A 248 2.61 -0.65 -18.30
CA TRP A 248 2.03 -0.02 -17.13
C TRP A 248 0.69 -0.65 -16.72
N GLU A 249 -0.22 -0.78 -17.68
CA GLU A 249 -1.55 -1.39 -17.45
C GLU A 249 -1.46 -2.86 -17.01
N ALA A 250 -0.51 -3.61 -17.54
CA ALA A 250 -0.26 -4.99 -17.09
C ALA A 250 0.21 -5.04 -15.63
N LEU A 251 1.06 -4.10 -15.20
CA LEU A 251 1.52 -4.01 -13.81
C LEU A 251 0.39 -3.58 -12.87
N GLU A 252 -0.43 -2.62 -13.28
CA GLU A 252 -1.62 -2.18 -12.54
C GLU A 252 -2.63 -3.32 -12.38
N ALA A 253 -2.91 -4.08 -13.43
CA ALA A 253 -3.79 -5.25 -13.38
C ALA A 253 -3.23 -6.36 -12.48
N MET A 254 -1.92 -6.59 -12.49
CA MET A 254 -1.25 -7.59 -11.67
C MET A 254 -1.31 -7.28 -10.17
N THR A 255 -1.20 -6.00 -9.80
CA THR A 255 -1.15 -5.55 -8.40
C THR A 255 -2.52 -5.15 -7.84
N ASN A 256 -3.54 -5.02 -8.67
CA ASN A 256 -4.76 -4.24 -8.50
C ASN A 256 -4.48 -2.74 -8.22
N ARG A 257 -5.52 -1.92 -8.23
CA ARG A 257 -5.38 -0.46 -8.13
C ARG A 257 -4.77 0.01 -6.79
N ASP A 258 -5.22 -0.56 -5.69
CA ASP A 258 -4.72 -0.19 -4.35
C ASP A 258 -3.28 -0.67 -4.14
N GLY A 259 -3.01 -1.91 -4.52
CA GLY A 259 -1.67 -2.48 -4.47
C GLY A 259 -0.68 -1.72 -5.35
N PHE A 260 -1.12 -1.24 -6.51
CA PHE A 260 -0.28 -0.42 -7.38
C PHE A 260 0.12 0.90 -6.71
N ASN A 261 -0.81 1.56 -6.04
CA ASN A 261 -0.51 2.77 -5.25
C ASN A 261 0.43 2.48 -4.06
N GLU A 262 0.30 1.29 -3.42
CA GLU A 262 1.26 0.84 -2.40
C GLU A 262 2.66 0.67 -3.00
N VAL A 263 2.81 0.09 -4.20
CA VAL A 263 4.11 -0.05 -4.89
C VAL A 263 4.79 1.31 -5.06
N PHE A 264 4.07 2.35 -5.50
CA PHE A 264 4.65 3.71 -5.63
C PHE A 264 5.08 4.29 -4.28
N THR A 265 4.32 4.02 -3.23
CA THR A 265 4.68 4.40 -1.86
C THR A 265 5.97 3.70 -1.42
N HIS A 266 6.15 2.44 -1.77
CA HIS A 266 7.36 1.67 -1.46
C HIS A 266 8.56 2.15 -2.30
N ILE A 267 8.38 2.40 -3.60
CA ILE A 267 9.43 2.99 -4.46
C ILE A 267 9.92 4.31 -3.87
N ARG A 268 8.98 5.21 -3.54
CA ARG A 268 9.32 6.47 -2.89
C ARG A 268 10.15 6.25 -1.60
N THR A 269 9.77 5.28 -0.77
CA THR A 269 10.46 4.98 0.49
C THR A 269 11.86 4.42 0.25
N ILE A 270 12.06 3.65 -0.82
CA ILE A 270 13.36 3.12 -1.22
C ILE A 270 14.29 4.25 -1.69
N PHE A 271 13.76 5.21 -2.48
CA PHE A 271 14.54 6.35 -2.98
C PHE A 271 14.81 7.41 -1.91
N VAL A 272 13.87 7.59 -0.98
CA VAL A 272 13.95 8.59 0.08
C VAL A 272 13.66 7.89 1.40
N THR A 273 14.69 7.45 2.04
CA THR A 273 14.61 6.75 3.32
C THR A 273 14.04 7.58 4.47
N GLU A 274 13.64 8.82 4.21
CA GLU A 274 13.00 9.71 5.19
C GLU A 274 11.48 9.51 5.24
N ARG A 275 10.89 9.86 6.40
CA ARG A 275 9.45 9.85 6.57
C ARG A 275 8.79 10.86 5.61
N ARG A 276 7.67 10.46 5.01
CA ARG A 276 6.86 11.28 4.12
C ARG A 276 6.42 12.59 4.80
N LYS A 277 6.68 13.71 4.14
CA LYS A 277 6.35 15.06 4.62
C LYS A 277 5.29 15.76 3.76
N LYS A 278 5.16 15.35 2.50
CA LYS A 278 4.23 15.87 1.51
C LYS A 278 3.29 14.76 1.02
N ASN A 279 2.39 15.06 0.11
CA ASN A 279 1.62 14.03 -0.58
C ASN A 279 2.54 13.16 -1.46
N LEU A 280 2.06 11.95 -1.83
CA LEU A 280 2.86 10.99 -2.59
C LEU A 280 3.33 11.56 -3.94
N LEU A 281 2.45 12.27 -4.65
CA LEU A 281 2.74 12.82 -5.97
C LEU A 281 3.91 13.81 -5.95
N ASP A 282 3.86 14.79 -5.03
CA ASP A 282 4.92 15.80 -4.95
C ASP A 282 6.26 15.19 -4.56
N GLU A 283 6.27 14.28 -3.57
CA GLU A 283 7.50 13.61 -3.17
C GLU A 283 8.04 12.69 -4.27
N PHE A 284 7.18 12.00 -5.00
CA PHE A 284 7.59 11.12 -6.09
C PHE A 284 8.20 11.92 -7.25
N ARG A 285 7.60 13.07 -7.60
CA ARG A 285 8.17 13.99 -8.60
C ARG A 285 9.55 14.50 -8.20
N GLU A 286 9.67 14.99 -6.95
CA GLU A 286 10.90 15.60 -6.45
C GLU A 286 12.02 14.56 -6.25
N SER A 287 11.70 13.36 -5.82
CA SER A 287 12.69 12.40 -5.31
C SER A 287 12.94 11.22 -6.23
N VAL A 288 11.98 10.84 -7.07
CA VAL A 288 12.10 9.69 -8.00
C VAL A 288 12.19 10.18 -9.42
N MET A 289 11.14 10.85 -9.94
CA MET A 289 11.07 11.26 -11.36
C MET A 289 12.14 12.27 -11.76
N SER A 290 12.72 13.01 -10.80
CA SER A 290 13.85 13.93 -11.05
C SER A 290 15.19 13.19 -11.22
N ARG A 291 15.29 11.93 -10.77
CA ARG A 291 16.55 11.16 -10.73
C ARG A 291 16.63 10.07 -11.79
N VAL A 292 15.50 9.67 -12.37
CA VAL A 292 15.43 8.58 -13.34
C VAL A 292 14.74 9.01 -14.62
N THR A 293 15.08 8.36 -15.73
CA THR A 293 14.36 8.54 -17.01
C THR A 293 12.99 7.84 -16.95
N PRO A 294 12.00 8.24 -17.77
CA PRO A 294 10.72 7.53 -17.86
C PRO A 294 10.87 6.03 -18.13
N GLN A 295 11.80 5.66 -19.00
CA GLN A 295 12.09 4.26 -19.32
C GLN A 295 12.65 3.52 -18.11
N SER A 296 13.69 4.07 -17.46
CA SER A 296 14.30 3.47 -16.27
C SER A 296 13.29 3.35 -15.13
N LEU A 297 12.39 4.34 -14.96
CA LEU A 297 11.34 4.25 -13.95
C LEU A 297 10.47 2.99 -14.13
N ILE A 298 10.12 2.66 -15.38
CA ILE A 298 9.25 1.51 -15.65
C ILE A 298 10.05 0.20 -15.66
N ASP A 299 11.18 0.15 -16.39
CA ASP A 299 11.91 -1.09 -16.64
C ASP A 299 12.79 -1.52 -15.46
N ASP A 300 13.43 -0.57 -14.76
CA ASP A 300 14.41 -0.89 -13.71
C ASP A 300 13.80 -0.85 -12.29
N TYR A 301 12.66 -0.12 -12.12
CA TYR A 301 12.05 0.03 -10.80
C TYR A 301 10.61 -0.49 -10.75
N LEU A 302 9.69 0.04 -11.56
CA LEU A 302 8.27 -0.26 -11.41
C LEU A 302 7.97 -1.75 -11.69
N ASP A 303 8.47 -2.30 -12.80
CA ASP A 303 8.23 -3.70 -13.16
C ASP A 303 8.83 -4.69 -12.15
N PRO A 304 10.14 -4.66 -11.83
CA PRO A 304 10.71 -5.60 -10.87
C PRO A 304 10.13 -5.43 -9.47
N TYR A 305 9.82 -4.20 -9.04
CA TYR A 305 9.29 -3.94 -7.70
C TYR A 305 7.82 -4.32 -7.56
N ALA A 306 7.00 -4.12 -8.60
CA ALA A 306 5.62 -4.58 -8.62
C ALA A 306 5.54 -6.12 -8.58
N ARG A 307 6.40 -6.81 -9.32
CA ARG A 307 6.49 -8.29 -9.27
C ARG A 307 6.93 -8.78 -7.89
N ALA A 308 7.96 -8.16 -7.31
CA ALA A 308 8.41 -8.48 -5.96
C ALA A 308 7.29 -8.22 -4.92
N TYR A 309 6.60 -7.07 -5.02
CA TYR A 309 5.47 -6.75 -4.15
C TYR A 309 4.38 -7.83 -4.17
N VAL A 310 3.96 -8.27 -5.36
CA VAL A 310 2.93 -9.32 -5.50
C VAL A 310 3.38 -10.64 -4.87
N GLN A 311 4.63 -11.04 -5.10
CA GLN A 311 5.17 -12.27 -4.50
C GLN A 311 5.22 -12.17 -2.97
N LEU A 312 5.66 -11.05 -2.42
CA LEU A 312 5.74 -10.82 -0.98
C LEU A 312 4.34 -10.75 -0.34
N LYS A 313 3.43 -9.98 -0.93
CA LYS A 313 2.07 -9.80 -0.40
C LYS A 313 1.27 -11.10 -0.39
N ASN A 314 1.37 -11.87 -1.47
CA ASN A 314 0.64 -13.13 -1.66
C ASN A 314 1.40 -14.36 -1.12
N SER A 315 2.63 -14.17 -0.58
CA SER A 315 3.48 -15.29 -0.18
C SER A 315 3.64 -16.33 -1.29
N SER A 316 3.95 -15.86 -2.50
CA SER A 316 3.96 -16.64 -3.75
C SER A 316 5.30 -16.56 -4.48
N PHE A 317 6.41 -16.52 -3.74
CA PHE A 317 7.75 -16.60 -4.32
C PHE A 317 7.92 -17.92 -5.08
N SER A 318 8.49 -17.85 -6.27
CA SER A 318 8.68 -19.00 -7.15
C SER A 318 10.17 -19.21 -7.45
N SER A 319 10.67 -20.41 -7.16
CA SER A 319 12.03 -20.83 -7.43
C SER A 319 12.09 -22.36 -7.44
N THR A 320 13.12 -22.93 -8.05
CA THR A 320 13.37 -24.39 -8.04
C THR A 320 13.74 -24.92 -6.66
N HIS A 321 14.27 -24.06 -5.78
CA HIS A 321 14.71 -24.42 -4.43
C HIS A 321 14.19 -23.40 -3.42
N HIS A 322 13.91 -23.84 -2.19
CA HIS A 322 13.54 -23.00 -1.05
C HIS A 322 12.20 -22.24 -1.14
N ALA A 323 11.43 -22.37 -2.22
CA ALA A 323 10.20 -21.60 -2.41
C ALA A 323 9.17 -21.81 -1.28
N ASP A 324 8.95 -23.04 -0.86
CA ASP A 324 7.99 -23.39 0.20
C ASP A 324 8.39 -22.77 1.54
N GLU A 325 9.68 -22.83 1.90
CA GLU A 325 10.18 -22.26 3.15
C GLU A 325 10.12 -20.73 3.14
N ILE A 326 10.51 -20.10 2.03
CA ILE A 326 10.39 -18.65 1.84
C ILE A 326 8.92 -18.22 1.98
N ASN A 327 8.01 -18.91 1.30
CA ASN A 327 6.58 -18.56 1.34
C ASN A 327 5.97 -18.79 2.73
N GLN A 328 6.45 -19.77 3.51
CA GLN A 328 6.05 -19.93 4.90
C GLN A 328 6.47 -18.72 5.75
N LEU A 329 7.72 -18.25 5.60
CA LEU A 329 8.21 -17.07 6.30
C LEU A 329 7.47 -15.79 5.89
N LEU A 330 7.15 -15.63 4.60
CA LEU A 330 6.36 -14.51 4.10
C LEU A 330 4.94 -14.49 4.70
N ARG A 331 4.30 -15.64 4.88
CA ARG A 331 3.01 -15.73 5.58
C ARG A 331 3.11 -15.21 7.03
N TRP A 332 4.22 -15.50 7.72
CA TRP A 332 4.45 -14.98 9.07
C TRP A 332 4.72 -13.48 9.08
N LEU A 333 5.49 -12.97 8.15
CA LEU A 333 5.68 -11.52 7.97
C LEU A 333 4.34 -10.80 7.75
N ASN A 334 3.49 -11.31 6.87
CA ASN A 334 2.16 -10.74 6.60
C ASN A 334 1.23 -10.77 7.82
N LYS A 335 1.41 -11.70 8.79
CA LYS A 335 0.64 -11.75 10.05
C LYS A 335 1.03 -10.65 11.05
N THR A 336 2.15 -9.96 10.91
CA THR A 336 2.53 -8.85 11.80
C THR A 336 1.63 -7.63 11.64
N ASN A 337 0.83 -7.58 10.58
CA ASN A 337 -0.12 -6.50 10.27
C ASN A 337 0.51 -5.08 10.26
N ASN A 338 1.78 -5.00 9.95
CA ASN A 338 2.48 -3.80 9.56
C ASN A 338 3.32 -4.11 8.32
N TYR A 339 3.51 -3.13 7.46
CA TYR A 339 4.19 -3.29 6.19
C TYR A 339 5.47 -2.46 6.09
N ASP A 340 6.02 -2.02 7.25
CA ASP A 340 7.25 -1.23 7.29
C ASP A 340 8.46 -2.04 6.76
N TRP A 341 8.38 -3.38 6.81
CA TRP A 341 9.37 -4.31 6.27
C TRP A 341 9.34 -4.46 4.73
N MET A 342 8.23 -4.03 4.09
CA MET A 342 8.01 -4.25 2.66
C MET A 342 9.03 -3.55 1.75
N PRO A 343 9.40 -2.26 1.96
CA PRO A 343 10.36 -1.58 1.10
C PRO A 343 11.72 -2.29 0.99
N PRO A 344 12.42 -2.65 2.08
CA PRO A 344 13.67 -3.42 1.97
C PRO A 344 13.47 -4.81 1.35
N ALA A 345 12.33 -5.47 1.61
CA ALA A 345 12.03 -6.77 1.02
C ALA A 345 11.82 -6.68 -0.50
N ILE A 346 11.10 -5.66 -0.99
CA ILE A 346 10.88 -5.41 -2.42
C ILE A 346 12.23 -5.20 -3.12
N LYS A 347 13.05 -4.29 -2.61
CA LYS A 347 14.37 -4.00 -3.20
C LYS A 347 15.24 -5.26 -3.22
N PHE A 348 15.32 -5.96 -2.09
CA PHE A 348 16.13 -7.17 -1.99
C PHE A 348 15.67 -8.25 -2.97
N LEU A 349 14.37 -8.53 -3.01
CA LEU A 349 13.83 -9.57 -3.89
C LEU A 349 14.02 -9.22 -5.37
N ALA A 350 13.85 -7.97 -5.76
CA ALA A 350 14.08 -7.53 -7.13
C ALA A 350 15.56 -7.70 -7.56
N GLU A 351 16.50 -7.47 -6.65
CA GLU A 351 17.94 -7.57 -6.93
C GLU A 351 18.45 -9.01 -6.88
N HIS A 352 17.88 -9.88 -6.03
CA HIS A 352 18.40 -11.21 -5.73
C HIS A 352 17.43 -12.36 -6.03
N GLN A 353 16.36 -12.17 -6.80
CA GLN A 353 15.32 -13.18 -7.07
C GLN A 353 15.87 -14.51 -7.62
N ASN A 354 17.03 -14.50 -8.29
CA ASN A 354 17.67 -15.67 -8.89
C ASN A 354 18.56 -16.43 -7.89
N ASP A 355 18.85 -15.86 -6.72
CA ASP A 355 19.62 -16.51 -5.63
C ASP A 355 18.66 -16.89 -4.49
N SER A 356 17.94 -17.98 -4.65
CA SER A 356 16.95 -18.44 -3.67
C SER A 356 17.58 -18.78 -2.29
N ALA A 357 18.86 -19.12 -2.22
CA ALA A 357 19.54 -19.37 -0.95
C ALA A 357 19.76 -18.06 -0.18
N TYR A 358 20.16 -16.99 -0.88
CA TYR A 358 20.34 -15.69 -0.26
C TYR A 358 18.98 -15.05 0.08
N VAL A 359 17.96 -15.22 -0.79
CA VAL A 359 16.58 -14.82 -0.49
C VAL A 359 16.06 -15.52 0.77
N LEU A 360 16.26 -16.83 0.90
CA LEU A 360 15.87 -17.56 2.12
C LEU A 360 16.57 -17.00 3.36
N TRP A 361 17.87 -16.78 3.29
CA TRP A 361 18.64 -16.21 4.38
C TRP A 361 18.05 -14.84 4.79
N PHE A 362 17.86 -13.95 3.82
CA PHE A 362 17.35 -12.60 4.07
C PHE A 362 15.94 -12.62 4.66
N VAL A 363 15.01 -13.36 4.06
CA VAL A 363 13.62 -13.41 4.52
C VAL A 363 13.52 -14.01 5.93
N ARG A 364 14.39 -14.99 6.26
CA ARG A 364 14.47 -15.56 7.62
C ARG A 364 14.93 -14.51 8.64
N LYS A 365 15.96 -13.72 8.30
CA LYS A 365 16.45 -12.65 9.18
C LYS A 365 15.45 -11.50 9.29
N LEU A 366 14.79 -11.14 8.19
CA LEU A 366 13.75 -10.11 8.16
C LEU A 366 12.52 -10.53 8.98
N GLU A 367 12.09 -11.79 8.89
CA GLU A 367 10.97 -12.31 9.69
C GLU A 367 11.30 -12.24 11.19
N ARG A 368 12.50 -12.63 11.58
CA ARG A 368 12.98 -12.50 12.96
C ARG A 368 12.96 -11.03 13.44
N LEU A 369 13.51 -10.12 12.63
CA LEU A 369 13.51 -8.69 12.94
C LEU A 369 12.08 -8.14 13.07
N ALA A 370 11.20 -8.48 12.15
CA ALA A 370 9.81 -8.04 12.18
C ALA A 370 9.07 -8.62 13.40
N SER A 371 9.32 -9.87 13.75
CA SER A 371 8.76 -10.53 14.95
C SER A 371 9.22 -9.83 16.23
N TYR A 372 10.51 -9.52 16.35
CA TYR A 372 11.05 -8.74 17.45
C TYR A 372 10.34 -7.40 17.59
N LEU A 373 10.35 -6.59 16.55
CA LEU A 373 9.75 -5.26 16.54
C LEU A 373 8.24 -5.28 16.85
N PHE A 374 7.56 -6.34 16.45
CA PHE A 374 6.14 -6.53 16.69
C PHE A 374 5.85 -6.97 18.13
N VAL A 375 6.56 -7.97 18.64
CA VAL A 375 6.33 -8.53 19.98
C VAL A 375 6.71 -7.55 21.08
N THR A 376 7.83 -6.83 20.94
CA THR A 376 8.31 -5.81 21.89
C THR A 376 7.55 -4.49 21.81
N ALA A 377 6.58 -4.38 20.90
CA ALA A 377 5.75 -3.17 20.72
C ALA A 377 6.53 -1.91 20.33
N CYS A 378 7.59 -2.06 19.54
CA CYS A 378 8.35 -0.93 19.07
C CYS A 378 7.47 0.10 18.35
N ASP A 379 7.69 1.38 18.63
CA ASP A 379 6.93 2.46 18.00
C ASP A 379 7.24 2.60 16.50
N VAL A 380 6.36 3.30 15.76
CA VAL A 380 6.45 3.44 14.30
C VAL A 380 7.77 4.11 13.88
N ASN A 381 8.25 5.10 14.64
CA ASN A 381 9.47 5.84 14.25
C ASN A 381 10.69 4.91 14.36
N TRP A 382 10.75 4.10 15.44
CA TRP A 382 11.80 3.12 15.62
C TRP A 382 11.77 2.04 14.54
N ARG A 383 10.61 1.46 14.25
CA ARG A 383 10.47 0.46 13.17
C ARG A 383 10.92 1.01 11.82
N THR A 384 10.44 2.22 11.48
CA THR A 384 10.82 2.88 10.24
C THR A 384 12.32 3.14 10.16
N ALA A 385 12.94 3.61 11.24
CA ALA A 385 14.39 3.82 11.29
C ALA A 385 15.15 2.50 11.13
N ARG A 386 14.68 1.43 11.76
CA ARG A 386 15.33 0.11 11.74
C ARG A 386 15.35 -0.50 10.33
N TYR A 387 14.24 -0.41 9.59
CA TYR A 387 14.17 -0.85 8.18
C TYR A 387 14.91 0.09 7.21
N LYS A 388 14.95 1.39 7.51
CA LYS A 388 15.75 2.34 6.76
C LYS A 388 17.24 1.95 6.75
N TRP A 389 17.79 1.50 7.88
CA TRP A 389 19.20 1.09 7.92
C TRP A 389 19.50 -0.10 7.02
N VAL A 390 18.55 -1.02 6.87
CA VAL A 390 18.68 -2.11 5.90
C VAL A 390 18.76 -1.55 4.48
N LEU A 391 17.89 -0.59 4.11
CA LEU A 391 17.91 0.07 2.79
C LEU A 391 19.22 0.84 2.54
N VAL A 392 19.70 1.60 3.53
CA VAL A 392 20.95 2.36 3.43
C VAL A 392 22.15 1.41 3.28
N GLU A 393 22.15 0.27 3.97
CA GLU A 393 23.20 -0.73 3.81
C GLU A 393 23.15 -1.36 2.40
N MET A 394 21.98 -1.71 1.87
CA MET A 394 21.85 -2.21 0.49
C MET A 394 22.42 -1.21 -0.52
N GLU A 395 22.15 0.07 -0.36
CA GLU A 395 22.65 1.13 -1.24
C GLU A 395 24.17 1.26 -1.16
N SER A 396 24.73 1.18 0.06
CA SER A 396 26.18 1.32 0.29
C SER A 396 26.97 0.04 -0.03
N ARG A 397 26.31 -1.09 -0.15
CA ARG A 397 26.91 -2.41 -0.41
C ARG A 397 26.15 -3.15 -1.52
N PRO A 398 26.23 -2.65 -2.77
CA PRO A 398 25.51 -3.26 -3.90
C PRO A 398 26.01 -4.69 -4.24
N ASP A 399 27.21 -5.07 -3.78
CA ASP A 399 27.83 -6.38 -3.94
C ASP A 399 27.47 -7.36 -2.80
N ASN A 400 26.44 -7.04 -1.98
CA ASN A 400 26.01 -7.92 -0.93
C ASN A 400 25.55 -9.29 -1.49
N SER A 401 25.84 -10.36 -0.75
CA SER A 401 25.59 -11.74 -1.17
C SER A 401 25.56 -12.66 0.05
N LEU A 402 25.20 -13.92 -0.14
CA LEU A 402 25.25 -14.91 0.95
C LEU A 402 26.63 -15.05 1.60
N ALA A 403 27.71 -14.84 0.83
CA ALA A 403 29.09 -14.84 1.34
C ALA A 403 29.49 -13.54 2.04
N ASN A 404 28.80 -12.42 1.73
CA ASN A 404 29.00 -11.10 2.32
C ASN A 404 27.64 -10.47 2.67
N PRO A 405 26.89 -11.05 3.64
CA PRO A 405 25.51 -10.71 3.87
C PRO A 405 25.32 -9.32 4.52
N LEU A 406 24.10 -8.81 4.41
CA LEU A 406 23.67 -7.59 5.08
C LEU A 406 23.69 -7.79 6.60
N ARG A 407 24.14 -6.76 7.33
CA ARG A 407 24.26 -6.80 8.80
C ARG A 407 23.08 -6.15 9.50
N ASN A 408 22.52 -5.08 8.93
CA ASN A 408 21.45 -4.34 9.57
C ASN A 408 20.09 -5.09 9.60
N VAL A 409 19.96 -6.23 8.96
CA VAL A 409 18.81 -7.12 9.10
C VAL A 409 18.95 -8.07 10.30
N GLU A 410 20.15 -8.18 10.87
CA GLU A 410 20.44 -8.99 12.07
C GLU A 410 19.96 -8.28 13.34
N LEU A 411 19.55 -9.05 14.35
CA LEU A 411 19.33 -8.53 15.69
C LEU A 411 20.66 -8.35 16.41
N THR A 412 20.78 -7.24 17.12
CA THR A 412 21.88 -7.04 18.07
C THR A 412 21.69 -7.93 19.30
N GLU A 413 22.75 -8.15 20.08
CA GLU A 413 22.67 -8.97 21.29
C GLU A 413 21.63 -8.43 22.28
N TRP A 414 21.53 -7.10 22.40
CA TRP A 414 20.53 -6.49 23.24
C TRP A 414 19.10 -6.71 22.70
N GLU A 415 18.87 -6.59 21.39
CA GLU A 415 17.56 -6.88 20.77
C GLU A 415 17.17 -8.35 21.01
N LYS A 416 18.14 -9.28 20.98
CA LYS A 416 17.91 -10.69 21.32
C LYS A 416 17.47 -10.85 22.77
N ASP A 417 18.18 -10.22 23.73
CA ASP A 417 17.85 -10.28 25.16
C ASP A 417 16.48 -9.66 25.47
N GLU A 418 16.19 -8.51 24.89
CA GLU A 418 14.87 -7.88 25.04
C GLU A 418 13.77 -8.76 24.47
N PHE A 419 14.00 -9.38 23.31
CA PHE A 419 13.07 -10.29 22.69
C PHE A 419 12.79 -11.52 23.57
N VAL A 420 13.83 -12.17 24.09
CA VAL A 420 13.70 -13.30 25.02
C VAL A 420 12.96 -12.88 26.29
N THR A 421 13.28 -11.71 26.85
CA THR A 421 12.59 -11.16 28.03
C THR A 421 11.10 -10.93 27.76
N ALA A 422 10.75 -10.38 26.61
CA ALA A 422 9.36 -10.16 26.23
C ALA A 422 8.60 -11.49 26.05
N LEU A 423 9.25 -12.51 25.48
CA LEU A 423 8.69 -13.85 25.27
C LEU A 423 8.54 -14.63 26.60
N ASP A 424 9.41 -14.38 27.59
CA ASP A 424 9.28 -14.94 28.95
C ASP A 424 8.29 -14.20 29.84
N GLY A 425 7.68 -13.13 29.34
CA GLY A 425 6.72 -12.30 30.07
C GLY A 425 5.27 -12.81 30.04
N ASP A 426 4.36 -11.93 30.48
CA ASP A 426 2.92 -12.16 30.54
C ASP A 426 2.26 -12.03 29.15
N ILE A 427 2.48 -13.02 28.28
CA ILE A 427 2.03 -13.03 26.89
C ILE A 427 0.51 -12.81 26.75
N TYR A 428 -0.29 -13.39 27.64
CA TYR A 428 -1.74 -13.23 27.56
C TYR A 428 -2.22 -11.78 27.75
N MET A 429 -1.46 -10.97 28.47
CA MET A 429 -1.76 -9.56 28.71
C MET A 429 -1.45 -8.66 27.51
N MET A 430 -0.75 -9.16 26.51
CA MET A 430 -0.54 -8.44 25.26
C MET A 430 -1.86 -8.23 24.51
N PRO A 431 -1.97 -7.20 23.64
CA PRO A 431 -3.09 -7.06 22.70
C PRO A 431 -3.34 -8.36 21.93
N SER A 432 -4.61 -8.67 21.64
CA SER A 432 -5.03 -9.97 21.09
C SER A 432 -4.25 -10.38 19.84
N GLN A 433 -4.00 -9.46 18.92
CA GLN A 433 -3.25 -9.73 17.70
C GLN A 433 -1.83 -10.21 17.99
N ARG A 434 -1.13 -9.54 18.92
CA ARG A 434 0.25 -9.86 19.28
C ARG A 434 0.35 -11.17 20.04
N ARG A 435 -0.50 -11.39 21.06
CA ARG A 435 -0.50 -12.65 21.79
C ARG A 435 -0.86 -13.85 20.90
N ASN A 436 -1.83 -13.68 19.99
CA ASN A 436 -2.19 -14.74 19.03
C ASN A 436 -1.02 -15.06 18.12
N TYR A 437 -0.31 -14.04 17.60
CA TYR A 437 0.89 -14.22 16.81
C TYR A 437 1.94 -15.05 17.55
N VAL A 438 2.27 -14.70 18.81
CA VAL A 438 3.27 -15.41 19.62
C VAL A 438 2.88 -16.88 19.81
N ILE A 439 1.62 -17.16 20.19
CA ILE A 439 1.17 -18.53 20.44
C ILE A 439 1.09 -19.35 19.15
N GLN A 440 0.59 -18.77 18.05
CA GLN A 440 0.56 -19.46 16.75
C GLN A 440 1.97 -19.75 16.24
N ARG A 441 2.90 -18.78 16.38
CA ARG A 441 4.28 -18.97 15.93
C ARG A 441 5.02 -20.04 16.76
N LEU A 442 4.76 -20.07 18.06
CA LEU A 442 5.30 -21.12 18.93
C LEU A 442 4.74 -22.49 18.59
N ASP A 443 3.44 -22.58 18.32
CA ASP A 443 2.81 -23.83 17.90
C ASP A 443 3.39 -24.34 16.56
N ASP A 444 3.62 -23.44 15.61
CA ASP A 444 4.28 -23.73 14.32
C ASP A 444 5.71 -24.27 14.52
N PHE A 445 6.49 -23.66 15.43
CA PHE A 445 7.83 -24.13 15.76
C PHE A 445 7.84 -25.50 16.44
N CYS A 446 6.77 -25.86 17.13
CA CYS A 446 6.60 -27.16 17.76
C CYS A 446 5.97 -28.21 16.82
N SER A 447 5.59 -27.82 15.62
CA SER A 447 4.97 -28.68 14.59
C SER A 447 6.02 -29.21 13.62
N ASP A 448 5.82 -30.40 13.09
CA ASP A 448 6.76 -31.01 12.14
C ASP A 448 6.79 -30.31 10.78
N ARG A 449 5.75 -29.61 10.40
CA ARG A 449 5.67 -28.77 9.18
C ARG A 449 4.51 -27.77 9.26
N GLY A 450 4.82 -26.51 9.03
CA GLY A 450 4.00 -25.34 8.71
C GLY A 450 2.50 -25.46 8.94
N ALA A 451 2.04 -25.24 10.17
CA ALA A 451 0.64 -25.26 10.50
C ALA A 451 -0.09 -24.07 9.84
N LEU A 452 -1.28 -24.32 9.30
CA LEU A 452 -2.18 -23.27 8.83
C LEU A 452 -3.17 -22.96 9.95
N TYR A 453 -3.26 -21.68 10.32
CA TYR A 453 -4.15 -21.20 11.38
C TYR A 453 -5.30 -20.39 10.77
N ASP A 454 -6.53 -20.79 11.10
CA ASP A 454 -7.71 -19.97 10.86
C ASP A 454 -7.91 -19.04 12.06
N ASP A 455 -7.62 -17.75 11.89
CA ASP A 455 -7.69 -16.75 12.95
C ASP A 455 -9.13 -16.53 13.48
N GLN A 456 -10.17 -16.89 12.71
CA GLN A 456 -11.57 -16.80 13.15
C GLN A 456 -11.91 -17.90 14.17
N LEU A 457 -11.27 -19.07 14.05
CA LEU A 457 -11.50 -20.22 14.90
C LEU A 457 -10.53 -20.30 16.09
N PHE A 458 -9.41 -19.55 16.02
CA PHE A 458 -8.33 -19.58 16.99
C PHE A 458 -8.68 -18.84 18.28
N THR A 459 -8.45 -19.50 19.42
CA THR A 459 -8.55 -18.92 20.76
C THR A 459 -7.44 -19.45 21.64
N ILE A 460 -7.13 -18.74 22.74
CA ILE A 460 -6.12 -19.15 23.73
C ILE A 460 -6.82 -19.51 25.02
N GLU A 461 -6.55 -20.70 25.53
CA GLU A 461 -7.05 -21.24 26.80
C GLU A 461 -5.95 -21.27 27.85
N HIS A 462 -6.33 -20.99 29.10
CA HIS A 462 -5.49 -21.15 30.27
C HIS A 462 -5.63 -22.57 30.84
N VAL A 463 -4.57 -23.33 30.89
CA VAL A 463 -4.58 -24.66 31.52
C VAL A 463 -4.85 -24.52 33.03
N LEU A 464 -4.04 -23.73 33.77
CA LEU A 464 -4.36 -23.20 35.08
C LEU A 464 -5.38 -22.07 34.92
N PRO A 465 -6.62 -22.22 35.41
CA PRO A 465 -7.69 -21.27 35.12
C PRO A 465 -7.47 -19.91 35.81
N GLN A 466 -8.04 -18.85 35.24
CA GLN A 466 -7.94 -17.49 35.77
C GLN A 466 -8.64 -17.34 37.15
N ASN A 467 -9.79 -17.97 37.33
CA ASN A 467 -10.62 -17.89 38.54
C ASN A 467 -10.95 -19.29 39.08
N PRO A 468 -9.97 -20.00 39.66
CA PRO A 468 -10.22 -21.31 40.26
C PRO A 468 -11.13 -21.20 41.46
N ALA A 469 -12.01 -22.21 41.70
CA ALA A 469 -12.82 -22.27 42.90
C ALA A 469 -11.94 -22.42 44.15
N GLU A 470 -12.42 -21.90 45.32
CA GLU A 470 -11.64 -21.86 46.56
C GLU A 470 -11.22 -23.26 47.03
N ASP A 471 -12.05 -24.28 46.83
CA ASP A 471 -11.77 -25.67 47.21
C ASP A 471 -11.24 -26.54 46.08
N SER A 472 -10.79 -25.94 44.98
CA SER A 472 -10.30 -26.68 43.83
C SER A 472 -8.92 -27.29 44.04
N GLU A 473 -8.53 -28.27 43.22
CA GLU A 473 -7.15 -28.78 43.19
C GLU A 473 -6.13 -27.66 42.92
N TRP A 474 -6.50 -26.63 42.16
CA TRP A 474 -5.67 -25.48 41.83
C TRP A 474 -5.28 -24.64 43.02
N THR A 475 -6.20 -24.41 43.94
CA THR A 475 -5.93 -23.63 45.18
C THR A 475 -5.15 -24.43 46.23
N ARG A 476 -5.22 -25.76 46.17
CA ARG A 476 -4.44 -26.65 47.06
C ARG A 476 -3.01 -26.88 46.59
N GLN A 477 -2.79 -26.94 45.28
CA GLN A 477 -1.48 -27.26 44.69
C GLN A 477 -0.64 -26.01 44.34
N TRP A 478 -1.26 -24.85 44.23
CA TRP A 478 -0.65 -23.61 43.78
C TRP A 478 -0.79 -22.50 44.84
N THR A 479 0.32 -21.89 45.26
CA THR A 479 0.25 -20.67 46.07
C THR A 479 -0.30 -19.50 45.26
N GLY A 480 -0.77 -18.45 45.95
CA GLY A 480 -1.24 -17.23 45.29
C GLY A 480 -0.19 -16.60 44.36
N ASP A 481 1.05 -16.52 44.86
CA ASP A 481 2.17 -15.95 44.09
C ASP A 481 2.55 -16.81 42.87
N GLN A 482 2.54 -18.13 43.02
CA GLN A 482 2.80 -19.04 41.90
C GLN A 482 1.72 -18.92 40.81
N ARG A 483 0.44 -18.82 41.20
CA ARG A 483 -0.66 -18.62 40.28
C ARG A 483 -0.48 -17.30 39.54
N LYS A 484 -0.18 -16.21 40.23
CA LYS A 484 0.05 -14.89 39.64
C LYS A 484 1.24 -14.90 38.64
N LEU A 485 2.32 -15.58 39.02
CA LEU A 485 3.54 -15.68 38.19
C LEU A 485 3.30 -16.42 36.89
N TRP A 486 2.57 -17.54 36.91
CA TRP A 486 2.48 -18.47 35.80
C TRP A 486 1.22 -18.30 34.94
N LEU A 487 0.21 -17.58 35.44
CA LEU A 487 -1.10 -17.50 34.82
C LEU A 487 -1.04 -17.11 33.32
N ASN A 488 -0.32 -16.04 33.02
CA ASN A 488 -0.32 -15.39 31.69
C ASN A 488 0.88 -15.72 30.83
N ARG A 489 1.78 -16.59 31.30
CA ARG A 489 2.99 -16.99 30.58
C ARG A 489 2.72 -18.11 29.56
N ILE A 490 3.58 -18.22 28.55
CA ILE A 490 3.41 -19.18 27.44
C ILE A 490 3.22 -20.63 27.91
N ALA A 491 3.87 -21.02 29.01
CA ALA A 491 3.73 -22.37 29.56
C ALA A 491 2.30 -22.75 29.94
N ASN A 492 1.50 -21.78 30.38
CA ASN A 492 0.13 -21.99 30.80
C ASN A 492 -0.91 -21.78 29.71
N LEU A 493 -0.49 -21.37 28.52
CA LEU A 493 -1.36 -21.02 27.42
C LEU A 493 -1.34 -22.10 26.33
N VAL A 494 -2.53 -22.47 25.84
CA VAL A 494 -2.67 -23.42 24.74
C VAL A 494 -3.69 -22.93 23.72
N PRO A 495 -3.46 -23.16 22.43
CA PRO A 495 -4.45 -22.84 21.42
C PRO A 495 -5.58 -23.86 21.40
N LEU A 496 -6.82 -23.37 21.29
CA LEU A 496 -8.02 -24.15 21.08
C LEU A 496 -8.90 -23.51 20.01
N THR A 497 -9.80 -24.31 19.45
CA THR A 497 -10.89 -23.72 18.65
C THR A 497 -11.89 -23.01 19.56
N ARG A 498 -12.55 -21.96 19.08
CA ARG A 498 -13.54 -21.18 19.83
C ARG A 498 -14.62 -22.04 20.47
N GLN A 499 -15.10 -23.08 19.76
CA GLN A 499 -16.10 -24.00 20.24
C GLN A 499 -15.63 -24.83 21.46
N ARG A 500 -14.36 -25.26 21.45
CA ARG A 500 -13.79 -26.03 22.57
C ARG A 500 -13.50 -25.15 23.77
N ASN A 501 -13.03 -23.94 23.54
CA ASN A 501 -12.68 -23.01 24.61
C ASN A 501 -13.89 -22.54 25.42
N SER A 502 -15.01 -22.24 24.79
CA SER A 502 -16.23 -21.81 25.49
C SER A 502 -16.76 -22.84 26.52
N SER A 503 -16.35 -24.09 26.36
CA SER A 503 -16.74 -25.21 27.23
C SER A 503 -15.70 -25.51 28.32
N ALA A 504 -14.47 -24.98 28.23
CA ALA A 504 -13.33 -25.39 29.04
C ALA A 504 -13.39 -24.93 30.52
N GLN A 505 -14.08 -23.85 30.83
CA GLN A 505 -14.34 -23.31 32.19
C GLN A 505 -13.20 -23.54 33.25
N ASN A 506 -13.52 -23.45 34.51
CA ASN A 506 -12.56 -23.57 35.64
C ASN A 506 -12.39 -25.03 36.13
N PHE A 507 -12.62 -26.03 35.29
CA PHE A 507 -12.54 -27.42 35.68
C PHE A 507 -11.12 -27.86 36.08
N ASN A 508 -11.03 -28.99 36.85
CA ASN A 508 -9.77 -29.59 37.21
C ASN A 508 -8.99 -30.08 35.97
N PHE A 509 -7.70 -30.30 36.08
CA PHE A 509 -6.82 -30.65 34.98
C PHE A 509 -7.22 -31.93 34.25
N THR A 510 -7.57 -32.98 34.98
CA THR A 510 -8.02 -34.27 34.43
C THR A 510 -9.26 -34.10 33.54
N ARG A 511 -10.23 -33.29 33.99
CA ARG A 511 -11.45 -33.02 33.26
C ARG A 511 -11.16 -32.16 32.04
N LYS A 512 -10.31 -31.13 32.14
CA LYS A 512 -9.87 -30.31 31.01
C LYS A 512 -9.22 -31.19 29.93
N LYS A 513 -8.32 -32.10 30.28
CA LYS A 513 -7.70 -33.05 29.33
C LYS A 513 -8.74 -33.87 28.58
N LYS A 514 -9.67 -34.49 29.31
CA LYS A 514 -10.63 -35.45 28.78
C LYS A 514 -11.72 -34.80 27.92
N GLU A 515 -12.24 -33.66 28.32
CA GLU A 515 -13.45 -33.08 27.73
C GLU A 515 -13.12 -32.02 26.64
N TYR A 516 -11.97 -31.31 26.75
CA TYR A 516 -11.68 -30.14 25.92
C TYR A 516 -10.44 -30.28 25.05
N PHE A 517 -9.39 -30.88 25.55
CA PHE A 517 -8.18 -31.10 24.76
C PHE A 517 -8.29 -32.39 23.93
N GLN A 518 -8.98 -33.40 24.45
CA GLN A 518 -9.46 -34.56 23.70
C GLN A 518 -10.98 -34.49 23.60
N SER A 519 -11.58 -34.63 22.45
CA SER A 519 -13.01 -34.78 22.29
C SER A 519 -13.36 -36.12 21.67
N LYS A 520 -14.67 -36.51 21.73
CA LYS A 520 -15.17 -37.71 21.05
C LYS A 520 -14.84 -37.73 19.54
N ASN A 521 -14.56 -36.57 18.95
CA ASN A 521 -14.27 -36.39 17.53
C ASN A 521 -12.77 -36.20 17.20
N GLY A 522 -11.87 -36.59 18.14
CA GLY A 522 -10.42 -36.52 17.94
C GLY A 522 -9.66 -35.56 18.85
N THR A 523 -8.33 -35.61 18.81
CA THR A 523 -7.42 -34.71 19.51
C THR A 523 -7.36 -33.32 18.85
N SER A 524 -6.91 -32.32 19.62
CA SER A 524 -6.54 -31.02 19.06
C SER A 524 -5.44 -31.19 18.00
N SER A 525 -5.55 -30.48 16.91
CA SER A 525 -4.50 -30.40 15.88
C SER A 525 -3.31 -29.50 16.28
N TYR A 526 -3.45 -28.74 17.37
CA TYR A 526 -2.41 -27.84 17.85
C TYR A 526 -1.36 -28.57 18.66
N SER A 527 -0.08 -28.41 18.28
CA SER A 527 1.06 -29.07 18.93
C SER A 527 1.19 -28.72 20.41
N LEU A 528 1.02 -27.43 20.77
CA LEU A 528 1.08 -26.97 22.16
C LEU A 528 -0.01 -27.59 23.04
N THR A 529 -1.21 -27.81 22.48
CA THR A 529 -2.31 -28.45 23.20
C THR A 529 -2.06 -29.95 23.34
N THR A 530 -1.56 -30.60 22.30
CA THR A 530 -1.24 -32.05 22.31
C THR A 530 -0.14 -32.34 23.34
N GLN A 531 0.86 -31.49 23.49
CA GLN A 531 1.90 -31.62 24.52
C GLN A 531 1.34 -31.67 25.93
N VAL A 532 0.30 -30.87 26.23
CA VAL A 532 -0.35 -30.87 27.55
C VAL A 532 -1.07 -32.18 27.82
N LEU A 533 -1.52 -32.90 26.79
CA LEU A 533 -2.15 -34.21 26.95
C LEU A 533 -1.21 -35.30 27.48
N SER A 534 0.10 -35.19 27.20
CA SER A 534 1.11 -36.15 27.69
C SER A 534 1.47 -36.00 29.17
N VAL A 535 1.00 -34.92 29.82
CA VAL A 535 1.30 -34.61 31.23
C VAL A 535 0.18 -35.11 32.16
N ASP A 536 0.54 -35.80 33.21
CA ASP A 536 -0.47 -36.37 34.16
C ASP A 536 -0.97 -35.36 35.19
N GLN A 537 -0.16 -34.39 35.58
CA GLN A 537 -0.48 -33.36 36.57
C GLN A 537 0.00 -31.99 36.08
N TRP A 538 -0.67 -30.93 36.55
CA TRP A 538 -0.30 -29.56 36.21
C TRP A 538 0.16 -28.82 37.46
N THR A 539 1.45 -28.95 37.78
CA THR A 539 2.08 -28.40 38.97
C THR A 539 3.03 -27.25 38.63
N PRO A 540 3.37 -26.35 39.56
CA PRO A 540 4.34 -25.27 39.35
C PRO A 540 5.64 -25.74 38.74
N LYS A 541 6.18 -26.87 39.20
CA LYS A 541 7.44 -27.45 38.70
C LYS A 541 7.34 -27.89 37.22
N ILE A 542 6.20 -28.45 36.84
CA ILE A 542 5.95 -28.87 35.43
C ILE A 542 5.84 -27.64 34.54
N VAL A 543 5.10 -26.62 35.00
CA VAL A 543 4.92 -25.38 34.23
C VAL A 543 6.24 -24.62 34.09
N GLU A 544 7.07 -24.56 35.12
CA GLU A 544 8.41 -23.95 35.07
C GLU A 544 9.32 -24.68 34.08
N LYS A 545 9.31 -26.01 34.08
CA LYS A 545 10.05 -26.81 33.11
C LYS A 545 9.56 -26.53 31.69
N ARG A 546 8.24 -26.54 31.47
CA ARG A 546 7.63 -26.26 30.18
C ARG A 546 7.95 -24.85 29.69
N GLN A 547 7.96 -23.83 30.58
CA GLN A 547 8.33 -22.46 30.20
C GLN A 547 9.73 -22.44 29.57
N ARG A 548 10.68 -23.07 30.22
CA ARG A 548 12.08 -23.16 29.70
C ARG A 548 12.15 -23.89 28.37
N GLU A 549 11.44 -25.01 28.23
CA GLU A 549 11.42 -25.79 26.98
C GLU A 549 10.81 -24.99 25.83
N LEU A 550 9.69 -24.31 26.05
CA LEU A 550 9.03 -23.48 25.02
C LEU A 550 9.83 -22.23 24.68
N LEU A 551 10.45 -21.59 25.68
CA LEU A 551 11.33 -20.45 25.44
C LEU A 551 12.57 -20.87 24.62
N ASN A 552 13.13 -22.05 24.88
CA ASN A 552 14.23 -22.61 24.10
C ASN A 552 13.82 -22.85 22.63
N GLN A 553 12.58 -23.23 22.34
CA GLN A 553 12.11 -23.32 20.93
C GLN A 553 12.24 -21.98 20.21
N PHE A 554 11.83 -20.86 20.84
CA PHE A 554 12.03 -19.52 20.25
C PHE A 554 13.51 -19.20 20.08
N ILE A 555 14.34 -19.45 21.11
CA ILE A 555 15.77 -19.16 21.10
C ILE A 555 16.48 -19.92 19.96
N GLU A 556 16.13 -21.18 19.75
CA GLU A 556 16.74 -22.00 18.70
C GLU A 556 16.24 -21.63 17.30
N LYS A 557 14.92 -21.48 17.14
CA LYS A 557 14.31 -21.24 15.82
C LYS A 557 14.57 -19.84 15.28
N TRP A 558 14.64 -18.84 16.17
CA TRP A 558 14.96 -17.45 15.81
C TRP A 558 16.44 -17.11 16.03
N ASP A 559 17.29 -18.08 16.40
CA ASP A 559 18.73 -17.87 16.62
C ASP A 559 18.99 -16.69 17.59
N LEU A 560 18.38 -16.75 18.79
CA LEU A 560 18.47 -15.73 19.81
C LEU A 560 19.56 -16.03 20.85
N LYS A 561 20.45 -17.00 20.61
CA LYS A 561 21.58 -17.29 21.51
C LYS A 561 22.54 -16.11 21.51
N GLU A 562 23.04 -15.76 22.68
CA GLU A 562 24.14 -14.81 22.81
C GLU A 562 25.37 -15.32 22.01
N ASP A 563 25.87 -14.51 21.14
CA ASP A 563 27.18 -14.76 20.52
C ASP A 563 28.26 -14.16 21.41
N LYS A 564 28.82 -14.98 22.27
CA LYS A 564 29.91 -14.58 23.19
C LYS A 564 31.17 -14.07 22.46
N ASN A 565 31.24 -14.23 21.17
CA ASN A 565 32.34 -13.74 20.31
C ASN A 565 31.89 -12.51 19.45
N ALA A 566 30.64 -12.06 19.55
CA ALA A 566 30.24 -10.82 18.92
C ALA A 566 31.08 -9.70 19.53
N ALA A 567 31.92 -9.04 18.72
CA ALA A 567 32.58 -7.81 19.14
C ALA A 567 31.48 -6.85 19.61
N ASP A 568 31.66 -6.24 20.78
CA ASP A 568 30.76 -5.20 21.33
C ASP A 568 30.32 -4.30 20.17
N ASP A 569 29.01 -4.27 19.90
CA ASP A 569 28.47 -3.40 18.84
C ASP A 569 28.68 -1.95 19.31
N PRO A 570 29.62 -1.22 18.72
CA PRO A 570 30.03 0.08 19.25
C PRO A 570 29.08 1.20 18.90
N ASP A 571 28.03 0.94 18.07
CA ASP A 571 27.24 2.00 17.48
C ASP A 571 26.20 2.57 18.44
N PHE A 572 26.30 3.89 18.60
CA PHE A 572 25.29 4.72 19.25
C PHE A 572 24.41 5.38 18.20
N MET A 573 23.19 5.71 18.59
CA MET A 573 22.24 6.38 17.75
C MET A 573 21.67 7.60 18.43
N VAL A 574 21.30 8.57 17.60
CA VAL A 574 20.53 9.74 18.02
C VAL A 574 19.48 10.06 16.99
N ALA A 575 18.24 10.31 17.41
CA ALA A 575 17.16 10.72 16.53
C ALA A 575 16.36 11.87 17.14
N GLY A 576 15.96 12.83 16.32
CA GLY A 576 15.12 13.95 16.75
C GLY A 576 15.11 15.09 15.74
N ARG A 577 14.00 15.85 15.67
CA ARG A 577 13.83 17.01 14.81
C ARG A 577 14.07 16.75 13.31
N GLY A 578 13.91 15.51 12.85
CA GLY A 578 14.20 15.13 11.47
C GLY A 578 15.68 14.84 11.19
N GLY A 579 16.54 14.88 12.20
CA GLY A 579 17.89 14.33 12.16
C GLY A 579 17.88 12.93 12.76
N ASP A 580 18.63 12.02 12.17
CA ASP A 580 18.87 10.68 12.67
C ASP A 580 20.28 10.25 12.26
N ALA A 581 21.04 9.79 13.20
CA ALA A 581 22.44 9.48 12.97
C ALA A 581 22.90 8.25 13.75
N VAL A 582 23.84 7.55 13.17
CA VAL A 582 24.55 6.43 13.76
C VAL A 582 26.02 6.82 13.92
N GLY A 583 26.63 6.42 15.02
CA GLY A 583 28.03 6.69 15.26
C GLY A 583 28.63 5.89 16.40
N TYR A 584 29.92 5.98 16.60
CA TYR A 584 30.63 5.29 17.68
C TYR A 584 31.61 6.19 18.42
N LEU A 585 31.79 5.88 19.69
CA LEU A 585 32.76 6.56 20.54
C LEU A 585 34.15 5.90 20.34
N GLN A 586 35.15 6.70 20.05
CA GLN A 586 36.55 6.26 19.99
C GLN A 586 37.18 6.26 21.39
N ASP A 587 38.24 5.46 21.56
CA ASP A 587 38.95 5.32 22.83
C ASP A 587 39.55 6.67 23.32
N ASP A 588 39.86 7.59 22.40
CA ASP A 588 40.33 8.93 22.70
C ASP A 588 39.24 9.96 23.10
N GLY A 589 37.98 9.48 23.18
CA GLY A 589 36.81 10.28 23.55
C GLY A 589 36.18 11.08 22.40
N LYS A 590 36.70 10.97 21.18
CA LYS A 590 36.09 11.52 19.97
C LYS A 590 34.89 10.66 19.52
N PHE A 591 34.04 11.24 18.70
CA PHE A 591 32.87 10.57 18.25
C PHE A 591 32.76 10.61 16.72
N VAL A 592 32.62 9.44 16.11
CA VAL A 592 32.47 9.28 14.66
C VAL A 592 30.99 9.21 14.33
N VAL A 593 30.51 10.10 13.44
CA VAL A 593 29.20 9.99 12.80
C VAL A 593 29.39 9.31 11.46
N LYS A 594 28.63 8.24 11.21
CA LYS A 594 28.75 7.43 9.99
C LYS A 594 28.09 8.10 8.78
N LYS A 595 28.64 7.81 7.62
CA LYS A 595 28.03 8.09 6.31
C LYS A 595 26.59 7.60 6.28
N GLY A 596 25.71 8.36 5.65
CA GLY A 596 24.27 8.03 5.57
C GLY A 596 23.43 8.63 6.71
N SER A 597 24.06 9.12 7.78
CA SER A 597 23.38 9.82 8.88
C SER A 597 22.79 11.14 8.40
N HIS A 598 21.58 11.49 8.88
CA HIS A 598 20.91 12.74 8.53
C HIS A 598 20.97 13.76 9.65
N ILE A 599 21.04 15.02 9.28
CA ILE A 599 20.96 16.15 10.21
C ILE A 599 19.61 16.84 10.11
N ALA A 600 19.14 17.43 11.19
CA ALA A 600 17.93 18.24 11.20
C ALA A 600 18.02 19.36 10.13
N ALA A 601 16.98 19.60 9.35
CA ALA A 601 16.98 20.56 8.26
C ALA A 601 17.30 22.00 8.73
N THR A 602 16.92 22.36 9.96
CA THR A 602 17.10 23.69 10.53
C THR A 602 17.76 23.63 11.91
N THR A 603 18.47 24.69 12.28
CA THR A 603 18.98 24.89 13.65
C THR A 603 18.00 25.72 14.48
N THR A 604 18.00 25.54 15.81
CA THR A 604 17.23 26.38 16.73
C THR A 604 17.96 27.70 17.03
N SER A 605 17.19 28.73 17.42
CA SER A 605 17.74 30.01 17.86
C SER A 605 18.66 29.91 19.08
N GLY A 606 18.53 28.86 19.88
CA GLY A 606 19.37 28.55 21.04
C GLY A 606 20.60 27.69 20.74
N SER A 607 20.89 27.39 19.47
CA SER A 607 22.06 26.59 19.10
C SER A 607 23.34 27.43 19.31
N PRO A 608 24.39 26.90 19.97
CA PRO A 608 25.67 27.60 20.11
C PRO A 608 26.26 27.94 18.75
N LYS A 609 26.76 29.16 18.62
CA LYS A 609 27.29 29.71 17.37
C LYS A 609 28.42 28.85 16.76
N ASN A 610 29.31 28.32 17.59
CA ASN A 610 30.38 27.42 17.15
C ASN A 610 29.88 26.14 16.46
N TYR A 611 28.71 25.62 16.84
CA TYR A 611 28.12 24.45 16.18
C TYR A 611 27.41 24.84 14.89
N ILE A 612 26.80 26.02 14.82
CA ILE A 612 26.23 26.54 13.57
C ILE A 612 27.36 26.74 12.55
N ASP A 613 28.44 27.41 12.95
CA ASP A 613 29.61 27.65 12.08
C ASP A 613 30.26 26.32 11.62
N LEU A 614 30.34 25.32 12.50
CA LEU A 614 30.89 24.01 12.16
C LEU A 614 29.95 23.28 11.14
N ARG A 615 28.64 23.34 11.35
CA ARG A 615 27.66 22.76 10.43
C ARG A 615 27.78 23.37 9.04
N ASP A 616 27.82 24.70 8.95
CA ASP A 616 27.98 25.43 7.68
C ASP A 616 29.28 25.07 6.97
N LYS A 617 30.35 24.91 7.76
CA LYS A 617 31.65 24.47 7.25
C LYS A 617 31.62 23.07 6.67
N LEU A 618 30.89 22.13 7.32
CA LEU A 618 30.74 20.76 6.85
C LEU A 618 29.90 20.70 5.56
N ILE A 619 28.86 21.52 5.46
CA ILE A 619 28.04 21.64 4.24
C ILE A 619 28.91 22.24 3.11
N LYS A 620 29.62 23.32 3.37
CA LYS A 620 30.52 23.95 2.37
C LYS A 620 31.65 23.05 1.89
N LYS A 621 32.13 22.15 2.74
CA LYS A 621 33.17 21.18 2.40
C LYS A 621 32.62 19.92 1.70
N GLY A 622 31.30 19.79 1.50
CA GLY A 622 30.67 18.64 0.91
C GLY A 622 30.72 17.40 1.79
N VAL A 623 30.98 17.50 3.09
CA VAL A 623 30.86 16.39 4.05
C VAL A 623 29.41 16.09 4.35
N ILE A 624 28.58 17.14 4.33
CA ILE A 624 27.14 17.06 4.43
C ILE A 624 26.55 17.62 3.13
N TYR A 625 25.75 16.82 2.45
CA TYR A 625 25.02 17.19 1.24
C TYR A 625 23.53 16.83 1.41
N GLU A 626 22.62 17.74 1.07
CA GLU A 626 21.16 17.56 1.25
C GLU A 626 20.76 17.04 2.65
N ASN A 627 21.39 17.61 3.68
CA ASN A 627 21.23 17.22 5.09
C ASN A 627 21.70 15.79 5.44
N GLN A 628 22.50 15.16 4.62
CA GLN A 628 23.04 13.82 4.86
C GLN A 628 24.57 13.84 4.89
N PHE A 629 25.19 13.07 5.80
CA PHE A 629 26.63 12.81 5.77
C PHE A 629 26.96 11.90 4.59
N VAL A 630 27.76 12.39 3.66
CA VAL A 630 28.21 11.61 2.48
C VAL A 630 29.49 10.80 2.73
N GLN A 631 30.11 11.00 3.88
CA GLN A 631 31.26 10.27 4.39
C GLN A 631 31.25 10.25 5.91
N ASP A 632 32.00 9.35 6.54
CA ASP A 632 32.23 9.36 7.98
C ASP A 632 32.92 10.65 8.43
N TYR A 633 32.51 11.19 9.58
CA TYR A 633 33.11 12.39 10.12
C TYR A 633 33.37 12.26 11.62
N ILE A 634 34.61 12.66 12.04
CA ILE A 634 35.08 12.59 13.42
C ILE A 634 34.83 13.92 14.11
N PHE A 635 34.05 13.92 15.16
CA PHE A 635 33.81 15.06 16.06
C PHE A 635 34.64 14.94 17.30
N GLU A 636 35.04 16.08 17.84
CA GLU A 636 35.86 16.15 19.08
C GLU A 636 35.10 15.65 20.33
N SER A 637 33.78 15.49 20.26
CA SER A 637 32.97 14.94 21.36
C SER A 637 31.60 14.47 20.89
N PRO A 638 30.96 13.54 21.64
CA PRO A 638 29.57 13.15 21.41
C PRO A 638 28.58 14.31 21.43
N SER A 639 28.84 15.36 22.23
CA SER A 639 27.96 16.52 22.33
C SER A 639 28.03 17.40 21.09
N ALA A 640 29.22 17.56 20.50
CA ALA A 640 29.39 18.27 19.22
C ALA A 640 28.66 17.52 18.10
N ALA A 641 28.80 16.20 18.02
CA ALA A 641 28.12 15.35 17.07
C ALA A 641 26.57 15.47 17.21
N ALA A 642 26.04 15.30 18.42
CA ALA A 642 24.60 15.41 18.67
C ALA A 642 24.06 16.82 18.34
N ALA A 643 24.79 17.88 18.64
CA ALA A 643 24.37 19.24 18.36
C ALA A 643 24.25 19.51 16.84
N ILE A 644 25.16 18.98 16.04
CA ILE A 644 25.13 19.07 14.57
C ILE A 644 23.95 18.27 14.01
N VAL A 645 23.79 17.04 14.47
CA VAL A 645 22.71 16.15 13.99
C VAL A 645 21.33 16.70 14.34
N LEU A 646 21.10 17.09 15.59
CA LEU A 646 19.80 17.54 16.07
C LEU A 646 19.51 19.03 15.80
N GLY A 647 20.50 19.82 15.35
CA GLY A 647 20.36 21.25 15.09
C GLY A 647 19.99 22.07 16.34
N ARG A 648 20.41 21.61 17.55
CA ARG A 648 20.15 22.27 18.83
C ARG A 648 21.28 22.02 19.83
N SER A 649 21.33 22.80 20.88
CA SER A 649 22.20 22.47 22.02
C SER A 649 21.81 21.11 22.59
N SER A 650 22.76 20.21 22.72
CA SER A 650 22.50 18.81 23.08
C SER A 650 23.60 18.25 23.98
N ASN A 651 23.19 17.48 25.00
CA ASN A 651 24.12 16.68 25.78
C ASN A 651 24.33 15.32 25.12
N GLY A 652 25.34 15.20 24.27
CA GLY A 652 25.61 14.00 23.51
C GLY A 652 25.78 12.74 24.34
N ARG A 653 26.27 12.87 25.59
CA ARG A 653 26.35 11.69 26.48
C ARG A 653 25.00 11.17 26.94
N LYS A 654 23.93 11.97 26.86
CA LYS A 654 22.55 11.57 27.13
C LYS A 654 21.79 11.22 25.86
N GLU A 655 22.05 11.96 24.79
CA GLU A 655 21.31 11.85 23.52
C GLU A 655 21.75 10.65 22.68
N TRP A 656 23.06 10.37 22.61
CA TRP A 656 23.56 9.17 21.97
C TRP A 656 23.27 7.96 22.85
N THR A 657 22.39 7.10 22.36
CA THR A 657 21.98 5.87 23.04
C THR A 657 22.34 4.66 22.18
N LYS A 658 22.78 3.59 22.82
CA LYS A 658 22.81 2.28 22.17
C LYS A 658 21.38 1.83 21.86
N LEU A 659 21.24 0.83 21.05
CA LEU A 659 19.95 0.16 20.76
C LEU A 659 19.18 -0.24 22.03
N ASP A 660 19.89 -0.51 23.12
CA ASP A 660 19.33 -0.84 24.44
C ASP A 660 18.84 0.37 25.26
N GLY A 661 18.84 1.57 24.67
CA GLY A 661 18.49 2.81 25.38
C GLY A 661 19.53 3.26 26.40
N ARG A 662 20.65 2.55 26.58
CA ARG A 662 21.74 3.01 27.41
C ARG A 662 22.49 4.15 26.74
N SER A 663 22.48 5.31 27.36
CA SER A 663 23.27 6.44 26.87
C SER A 663 24.75 6.27 27.22
N ILE A 664 25.62 6.96 26.49
CA ILE A 664 27.06 7.03 26.79
C ILE A 664 27.30 7.35 28.29
N MET A 665 26.43 8.18 28.88
CA MET A 665 26.55 8.57 30.30
C MET A 665 26.30 7.42 31.27
N LYS A 666 25.50 6.41 30.89
CA LYS A 666 25.19 5.24 31.73
C LYS A 666 26.19 4.11 31.60
N MET A 667 27.02 4.13 30.57
CA MET A 667 28.07 3.12 30.33
C MET A 667 29.38 3.42 31.06
N GLY A 668 29.58 4.63 31.56
CA GLY A 668 30.77 5.05 32.32
C GLY A 668 30.60 4.94 33.84
N LYS A 669 29.65 4.16 34.30
CA LYS A 669 29.46 3.76 35.69
C LYS A 669 29.51 2.23 35.70
#